data_edc187b723e53a53feb6bf9b67c0d478
#
_entry.id   edc187b723e53a53feb6bf9b67c0d478
#
_cell.length_a   1.000
_cell.length_b   1.000
_cell.length_c   1.000
_cell.angle_alpha   90.00
_cell.angle_beta   90.00
_cell.angle_gamma   90.00
#
_symmetry.space_group_name_H-M   'P 1'
#
loop_
_entity.id
_entity.type
_entity.pdbx_description
1 polymer ?
#
loop_
_entity_poly.entity_id
_entity_poly.type
_entity_poly.pdbx_seq_one_letter_code
_entity_poly.pdbx_strand_id
1 'polypeptide(L)'
;MPKLDARSLFSPTVLLALALMTVIVMMILPMPSWVLDIGLAASFALAILIFTLTLFIERPLDFSSFPTILLASLMLRLSLNVSSTKLIIGQGHTGPNAAGDVIEGFAQFVMSGSIFLGLVVFGVLLIVNFMVITKGAARMAEVGARFALDGMPGKQLAIDSDMSAGAIDHQQAKERRELEQQETTFFGSLDGASKFVKGDAIAGLLITLLNLVMGLIMGVIVHSMPVASAFETYAILTVGDGLVTQIPAVIISIASALLLARGGTQGATDTALFSQLGRHPAALATVAILMVLFALVPGLPFLPFILGGVILGYAAFVVHKKQSAATESARMPASDAEPKATQGIGDVLDLDDVHLEFAPDLVSMVLNPGTGLDARIANMRTYVASSFGLILPEIRLTDRADLPTGTYVIRVQGVEQARGVLHPDLILALVQDGLDLLPEGNDVTEPVYGAPARWILPKDQEAAALSGATIVTPPEILATHLLEIIKQNFPRLLTLKSLRRLLSEMTRLSDPVRAEANRKLLDELIPDKVPIDTLHAVLRLLLEERVSIRNMALILESVAEARMTTTQPEAICEIVRQRLGFQLVADLKRGDGSIPLIQLAPEWEETFSTYQIDTPNAGLDVALPPNLFNKLADGVVTTITRSADQGVFPALVTSTRRRRLLRTIMHARGISNPVLSFEEIGLEARPALVGTVPT
;
A
#
# COMPACT_ATOMS: atom_id res chain seq x y z
N MET A 1 -48.79 6.42 44.83
CA MET A 1 -48.21 5.29 44.10
C MET A 1 -48.27 5.63 42.63
N PRO A 2 -47.17 5.76 41.92
CA PRO A 2 -47.21 6.00 40.50
C PRO A 2 -47.86 4.76 39.82
N LYS A 3 -48.86 4.99 39.00
CA LYS A 3 -49.45 3.96 38.15
C LYS A 3 -48.35 3.45 37.21
N LEU A 4 -47.88 2.22 37.45
CA LEU A 4 -47.00 1.51 36.53
C LEU A 4 -47.79 1.30 35.24
N ASP A 5 -47.51 2.13 34.24
CA ASP A 5 -48.10 2.02 32.92
C ASP A 5 -47.57 0.73 32.28
N ALA A 6 -48.44 -0.22 31.97
CA ALA A 6 -48.07 -1.51 31.41
C ALA A 6 -47.16 -1.38 30.16
N ARG A 7 -47.25 -0.25 29.45
CA ARG A 7 -46.38 0.09 28.31
C ARG A 7 -44.91 0.36 28.68
N SER A 8 -44.66 0.84 29.92
CA SER A 8 -43.29 1.07 30.40
C SER A 8 -42.53 -0.22 30.72
N LEU A 9 -43.27 -1.30 31.11
CA LEU A 9 -42.72 -2.63 31.33
C LEU A 9 -42.27 -3.35 30.06
N PHE A 10 -42.77 -2.96 28.90
CA PHE A 10 -42.38 -3.51 27.59
C PHE A 10 -41.39 -2.61 26.86
N SER A 11 -40.73 -1.67 27.53
CA SER A 11 -39.63 -0.92 26.92
C SER A 11 -38.44 -1.84 26.60
N PRO A 12 -37.74 -1.66 25.48
CA PRO A 12 -36.61 -2.51 25.09
C PRO A 12 -35.54 -2.63 26.18
N THR A 13 -35.32 -1.56 26.94
CA THR A 13 -34.35 -1.51 28.04
C THR A 13 -34.74 -2.44 29.21
N VAL A 14 -36.05 -2.46 29.58
CA VAL A 14 -36.56 -3.33 30.64
C VAL A 14 -36.52 -4.79 30.19
N LEU A 15 -36.88 -5.09 28.95
CA LEU A 15 -36.78 -6.43 28.38
C LEU A 15 -35.35 -6.95 28.38
N LEU A 16 -34.36 -6.12 28.01
CA LEU A 16 -32.97 -6.48 28.07
C LEU A 16 -32.49 -6.74 29.49
N ALA A 17 -32.88 -5.90 30.44
CA ALA A 17 -32.55 -6.10 31.86
C ALA A 17 -33.17 -7.39 32.42
N LEU A 18 -34.42 -7.70 32.06
CA LEU A 18 -35.09 -8.96 32.44
C LEU A 18 -34.40 -10.18 31.82
N ALA A 19 -33.99 -10.08 30.55
CA ALA A 19 -33.26 -11.16 29.90
C ALA A 19 -31.92 -11.44 30.57
N LEU A 20 -31.14 -10.42 30.91
CA LEU A 20 -29.87 -10.56 31.64
C LEU A 20 -30.08 -11.11 33.04
N MET A 21 -31.14 -10.65 33.74
CA MET A 21 -31.51 -11.19 35.05
C MET A 21 -31.89 -12.67 34.97
N THR A 22 -32.64 -13.06 33.94
CA THR A 22 -33.00 -14.47 33.70
C THR A 22 -31.75 -15.32 33.52
N VAL A 23 -30.77 -14.86 32.78
CA VAL A 23 -29.46 -15.54 32.58
C VAL A 23 -28.76 -15.78 33.94
N ILE A 24 -28.74 -14.77 34.82
CA ILE A 24 -28.16 -14.90 36.17
C ILE A 24 -28.93 -15.90 37.01
N VAL A 25 -30.28 -15.84 36.96
CA VAL A 25 -31.15 -16.76 37.70
C VAL A 25 -30.93 -18.20 37.22
N MET A 26 -30.80 -18.44 35.92
CA MET A 26 -30.45 -19.74 35.32
C MET A 26 -29.13 -20.30 35.87
N MET A 27 -28.16 -19.46 36.15
CA MET A 27 -26.87 -19.88 36.70
C MET A 27 -26.98 -20.37 38.15
N ILE A 28 -27.94 -19.85 38.94
CA ILE A 28 -28.09 -20.14 40.35
C ILE A 28 -29.09 -21.29 40.63
N LEU A 29 -30.24 -21.26 39.98
CA LEU A 29 -31.32 -22.23 40.21
C LEU A 29 -31.11 -23.54 39.46
N PRO A 30 -31.56 -24.68 40.02
CA PRO A 30 -31.60 -25.93 39.25
C PRO A 30 -32.69 -25.82 38.18
N MET A 31 -32.32 -26.12 36.94
CA MET A 31 -33.19 -26.01 35.77
C MET A 31 -33.63 -27.40 35.30
N PRO A 32 -34.86 -27.59 34.85
CA PRO A 32 -35.26 -28.81 34.18
C PRO A 32 -34.60 -28.90 32.78
N SER A 33 -34.36 -30.12 32.30
CA SER A 33 -33.67 -30.41 31.03
C SER A 33 -34.31 -29.72 29.81
N TRP A 34 -35.65 -29.67 29.73
CA TRP A 34 -36.36 -29.01 28.62
C TRP A 34 -36.10 -27.49 28.52
N VAL A 35 -35.88 -26.82 29.66
CA VAL A 35 -35.51 -25.37 29.64
C VAL A 35 -34.08 -25.20 29.16
N LEU A 36 -33.18 -26.13 29.51
CA LEU A 36 -31.82 -26.15 29.00
C LEU A 36 -31.82 -26.35 27.48
N ASP A 37 -32.62 -27.27 26.94
CA ASP A 37 -32.74 -27.50 25.49
C ASP A 37 -33.19 -26.24 24.73
N ILE A 38 -34.21 -25.53 25.26
CA ILE A 38 -34.63 -24.23 24.67
C ILE A 38 -33.51 -23.20 24.71
N GLY A 39 -32.79 -23.10 25.82
CA GLY A 39 -31.67 -22.18 25.99
C GLY A 39 -30.52 -22.48 25.01
N LEU A 40 -30.18 -23.76 24.83
CA LEU A 40 -29.16 -24.20 23.89
C LEU A 40 -29.58 -23.91 22.44
N ALA A 41 -30.81 -24.21 22.06
CA ALA A 41 -31.36 -23.88 20.75
C ALA A 41 -31.34 -22.36 20.47
N ALA A 42 -31.70 -21.55 21.47
CA ALA A 42 -31.63 -20.09 21.39
C ALA A 42 -30.17 -19.58 21.23
N SER A 43 -29.21 -20.19 21.94
CA SER A 43 -27.80 -19.88 21.82
C SER A 43 -27.25 -20.17 20.39
N PHE A 44 -27.64 -21.30 19.79
CA PHE A 44 -27.36 -21.64 18.42
C PHE A 44 -27.95 -20.65 17.42
N ALA A 45 -29.24 -20.35 17.56
CA ALA A 45 -29.93 -19.41 16.71
C ALA A 45 -29.29 -18.02 16.77
N LEU A 46 -28.92 -17.55 17.96
CA LEU A 46 -28.23 -16.28 18.15
C LEU A 46 -26.84 -16.28 17.50
N ALA A 47 -26.08 -17.35 17.64
CA ALA A 47 -24.76 -17.45 17.02
C ALA A 47 -24.84 -17.41 15.48
N ILE A 48 -25.79 -18.15 14.88
CA ILE A 48 -26.03 -18.15 13.43
C ILE A 48 -26.51 -16.76 12.97
N LEU A 49 -27.41 -16.12 13.74
CA LEU A 49 -27.90 -14.78 13.44
C LEU A 49 -26.75 -13.77 13.44
N ILE A 50 -25.90 -13.76 14.46
CA ILE A 50 -24.73 -12.88 14.56
C ILE A 50 -23.80 -13.10 13.37
N PHE A 51 -23.48 -14.35 13.04
CA PHE A 51 -22.62 -14.69 11.91
C PHE A 51 -23.22 -14.21 10.57
N THR A 52 -24.52 -14.47 10.38
CA THR A 52 -25.20 -14.03 9.16
C THR A 52 -25.21 -12.51 9.05
N LEU A 53 -25.54 -11.79 10.12
CA LEU A 53 -25.50 -10.33 10.13
C LEU A 53 -24.11 -9.80 9.79
N THR A 54 -23.04 -10.39 10.33
CA THR A 54 -21.69 -9.96 9.99
C THR A 54 -21.34 -10.17 8.53
N LEU A 55 -21.97 -11.08 7.80
CA LEU A 55 -21.77 -11.25 6.37
C LEU A 55 -22.44 -10.17 5.51
N PHE A 56 -23.56 -9.60 5.98
CA PHE A 56 -24.33 -8.59 5.23
C PHE A 56 -23.93 -7.14 5.54
N ILE A 57 -23.23 -6.89 6.65
CA ILE A 57 -22.82 -5.54 7.04
C ILE A 57 -21.67 -5.07 6.13
N GLU A 58 -21.75 -3.80 5.69
CA GLU A 58 -20.72 -3.21 4.84
C GLU A 58 -19.57 -2.57 5.62
N ARG A 59 -19.88 -1.93 6.74
CA ARG A 59 -18.89 -1.26 7.61
C ARG A 59 -18.99 -1.79 9.04
N PRO A 60 -17.86 -1.98 9.74
CA PRO A 60 -17.89 -2.46 11.14
C PRO A 60 -18.77 -1.62 12.07
N LEU A 61 -18.83 -0.31 11.87
CA LEU A 61 -19.66 0.62 12.66
C LEU A 61 -21.16 0.46 12.44
N ASP A 62 -21.61 -0.10 11.32
CA ASP A 62 -23.03 -0.38 11.06
C ASP A 62 -23.58 -1.40 12.07
N PHE A 63 -22.67 -2.12 12.75
CA PHE A 63 -23.00 -3.02 13.86
C PHE A 63 -22.32 -2.59 15.17
N SER A 64 -22.47 -1.35 15.53
CA SER A 64 -21.85 -0.74 16.72
C SER A 64 -22.20 -1.46 18.03
N SER A 65 -23.36 -2.13 18.12
CA SER A 65 -23.79 -2.94 19.25
C SER A 65 -23.16 -4.34 19.32
N PHE A 66 -22.35 -4.75 18.33
CA PHE A 66 -21.74 -6.07 18.25
C PHE A 66 -20.97 -6.47 19.52
N PRO A 67 -20.08 -5.64 20.12
CA PRO A 67 -19.37 -6.00 21.35
C PRO A 67 -20.32 -6.31 22.51
N THR A 68 -21.41 -5.55 22.64
CA THR A 68 -22.43 -5.76 23.67
C THR A 68 -23.19 -7.06 23.46
N ILE A 69 -23.62 -7.36 22.23
CA ILE A 69 -24.30 -8.60 21.86
C ILE A 69 -23.39 -9.80 22.09
N LEU A 70 -22.09 -9.65 21.77
CA LEU A 70 -21.06 -10.67 22.00
C LEU A 70 -20.96 -11.01 23.51
N LEU A 71 -20.91 -10.01 24.38
CA LEU A 71 -20.90 -10.21 25.84
C LEU A 71 -22.20 -10.84 26.34
N ALA A 72 -23.35 -10.41 25.82
CA ALA A 72 -24.64 -10.99 26.21
C ALA A 72 -24.75 -12.47 25.81
N SER A 73 -24.32 -12.82 24.59
CA SER A 73 -24.30 -14.21 24.12
C SER A 73 -23.36 -15.09 24.94
N LEU A 74 -22.21 -14.52 25.35
CA LEU A 74 -21.25 -15.20 26.21
C LEU A 74 -21.83 -15.48 27.60
N MET A 75 -22.53 -14.51 28.22
CA MET A 75 -23.18 -14.69 29.49
C MET A 75 -24.26 -15.77 29.43
N LEU A 76 -25.07 -15.78 28.35
CA LEU A 76 -26.05 -16.85 28.12
C LEU A 76 -25.40 -18.24 28.09
N ARG A 77 -24.31 -18.38 27.30
CA ARG A 77 -23.57 -19.65 27.21
C ARG A 77 -22.98 -20.11 28.54
N LEU A 78 -22.33 -19.18 29.28
CA LEU A 78 -21.79 -19.52 30.61
C LEU A 78 -22.88 -20.02 31.55
N SER A 79 -24.06 -19.41 31.53
CA SER A 79 -25.17 -19.86 32.40
C SER A 79 -25.70 -21.23 31.98
N LEU A 80 -25.79 -21.50 30.67
CA LEU A 80 -26.16 -22.82 30.14
C LEU A 80 -25.10 -23.89 30.50
N ASN A 81 -23.82 -23.59 30.39
CA ASN A 81 -22.72 -24.49 30.78
C ASN A 81 -22.78 -24.85 32.28
N VAL A 82 -23.06 -23.88 33.16
CA VAL A 82 -23.20 -24.16 34.57
C VAL A 82 -24.46 -24.98 34.85
N SER A 83 -25.56 -24.73 34.13
CA SER A 83 -26.81 -25.47 34.29
C SER A 83 -26.70 -26.91 33.78
N SER A 84 -26.08 -27.13 32.61
CA SER A 84 -25.82 -28.48 32.09
C SER A 84 -24.90 -29.28 33.00
N THR A 85 -23.84 -28.65 33.52
CA THR A 85 -22.94 -29.27 34.51
C THR A 85 -23.68 -29.77 35.74
N LYS A 86 -24.64 -28.95 36.30
CA LYS A 86 -25.45 -29.38 37.42
C LYS A 86 -26.30 -30.61 37.12
N LEU A 87 -26.93 -30.64 35.93
CA LEU A 87 -27.73 -31.78 35.50
C LEU A 87 -26.86 -33.01 35.23
N ILE A 88 -25.73 -32.87 34.57
CA ILE A 88 -24.79 -33.97 34.27
C ILE A 88 -24.28 -34.61 35.56
N ILE A 89 -23.78 -33.78 36.49
CA ILE A 89 -23.21 -34.30 37.74
C ILE A 89 -24.33 -34.84 38.68
N GLY A 90 -25.48 -34.14 38.78
CA GLY A 90 -26.55 -34.49 39.69
C GLY A 90 -27.47 -35.61 39.21
N GLN A 91 -27.79 -35.67 37.93
CA GLN A 91 -28.77 -36.59 37.35
C GLN A 91 -28.20 -37.51 36.26
N GLY A 92 -26.92 -37.40 35.89
CA GLY A 92 -26.31 -38.19 34.81
C GLY A 92 -26.42 -39.69 34.98
N HIS A 93 -26.55 -40.19 36.20
CA HIS A 93 -26.80 -41.59 36.50
C HIS A 93 -28.13 -42.13 35.95
N THR A 94 -29.10 -41.27 35.61
CA THR A 94 -30.40 -41.67 35.05
C THR A 94 -30.35 -42.02 33.56
N GLY A 95 -29.28 -41.64 32.85
CA GLY A 95 -29.07 -41.97 31.46
C GLY A 95 -28.47 -40.86 30.61
N PRO A 96 -28.20 -41.09 29.33
CA PRO A 96 -27.60 -40.12 28.44
C PRO A 96 -28.47 -38.90 28.12
N ASN A 97 -29.78 -38.94 28.37
CA ASN A 97 -30.72 -37.83 28.21
C ASN A 97 -30.89 -36.97 29.48
N ALA A 98 -30.15 -37.26 30.56
CA ALA A 98 -30.29 -36.54 31.85
C ALA A 98 -30.09 -35.00 31.71
N ALA A 99 -29.29 -34.55 30.76
CA ALA A 99 -29.05 -33.14 30.53
C ALA A 99 -29.84 -32.57 29.33
N GLY A 100 -30.80 -33.30 28.78
CA GLY A 100 -31.68 -32.90 27.69
C GLY A 100 -31.40 -33.61 26.35
N ASP A 101 -32.39 -33.52 25.46
CA ASP A 101 -32.36 -34.21 24.17
C ASP A 101 -31.39 -33.61 23.16
N VAL A 102 -31.15 -32.31 23.28
CA VAL A 102 -30.20 -31.59 22.41
C VAL A 102 -28.77 -32.09 22.67
N ILE A 103 -28.37 -32.24 23.95
CA ILE A 103 -27.04 -32.74 24.33
C ILE A 103 -26.86 -34.20 23.88
N GLU A 104 -27.88 -35.04 24.11
CA GLU A 104 -27.84 -36.43 23.65
C GLU A 104 -27.76 -36.53 22.15
N GLY A 105 -28.57 -35.78 21.39
CA GLY A 105 -28.57 -35.78 19.91
C GLY A 105 -27.21 -35.41 19.30
N PHE A 106 -26.56 -34.37 19.83
CA PHE A 106 -25.22 -33.98 19.39
C PHE A 106 -24.15 -35.05 19.71
N ALA A 107 -24.24 -35.67 20.89
CA ALA A 107 -23.34 -36.75 21.28
C ALA A 107 -23.48 -37.93 20.33
N GLN A 108 -24.70 -38.37 20.06
CA GLN A 108 -25.00 -39.52 19.16
C GLN A 108 -24.51 -39.23 17.75
N PHE A 109 -24.69 -38.00 17.24
CA PHE A 109 -24.23 -37.59 15.92
C PHE A 109 -22.71 -37.75 15.74
N VAL A 110 -21.91 -37.35 16.73
CA VAL A 110 -20.43 -37.40 16.63
C VAL A 110 -19.91 -38.79 16.98
N MET A 111 -20.54 -39.49 17.91
CA MET A 111 -20.07 -40.80 18.32
C MET A 111 -20.31 -41.93 17.27
N SER A 112 -21.30 -41.77 16.38
CA SER A 112 -21.61 -42.72 15.30
C SER A 112 -21.57 -44.19 15.72
N GLY A 113 -22.02 -44.51 16.95
CA GLY A 113 -22.03 -45.82 17.51
C GLY A 113 -20.74 -46.31 18.21
N SER A 114 -19.68 -45.51 18.23
CA SER A 114 -18.42 -45.81 18.93
C SER A 114 -18.00 -44.71 19.86
N ILE A 115 -18.10 -44.92 21.17
CA ILE A 115 -17.74 -43.96 22.19
C ILE A 115 -16.27 -43.54 22.11
N PHE A 116 -15.39 -44.49 21.86
CA PHE A 116 -13.95 -44.21 21.71
C PHE A 116 -13.66 -43.31 20.52
N LEU A 117 -14.27 -43.58 19.37
CA LEU A 117 -14.14 -42.72 18.17
C LEU A 117 -14.70 -41.31 18.46
N GLY A 118 -15.87 -41.20 19.08
CA GLY A 118 -16.48 -39.95 19.44
C GLY A 118 -15.61 -39.11 20.38
N LEU A 119 -14.99 -39.74 21.38
CA LEU A 119 -14.11 -39.06 22.32
C LEU A 119 -12.84 -38.53 21.61
N VAL A 120 -12.26 -39.29 20.72
CA VAL A 120 -11.07 -38.85 19.94
C VAL A 120 -11.43 -37.67 19.01
N VAL A 121 -12.54 -37.78 18.25
CA VAL A 121 -13.01 -36.70 17.37
C VAL A 121 -13.34 -35.45 18.17
N PHE A 122 -14.04 -35.61 19.29
CA PHE A 122 -14.32 -34.51 20.20
C PHE A 122 -13.02 -33.84 20.72
N GLY A 123 -12.05 -34.65 21.17
CA GLY A 123 -10.75 -34.13 21.63
C GLY A 123 -10.02 -33.32 20.56
N VAL A 124 -10.02 -33.78 19.30
CA VAL A 124 -9.45 -33.03 18.19
C VAL A 124 -10.21 -31.72 17.96
N LEU A 125 -11.55 -31.74 17.93
CA LEU A 125 -12.36 -30.54 17.77
C LEU A 125 -12.11 -29.54 18.90
N LEU A 126 -12.01 -30.03 20.14
CA LEU A 126 -11.72 -29.21 21.31
C LEU A 126 -10.36 -28.51 21.22
N ILE A 127 -9.31 -29.21 20.79
CA ILE A 127 -7.97 -28.63 20.59
C ILE A 127 -8.00 -27.58 19.47
N VAL A 128 -8.62 -27.88 18.33
CA VAL A 128 -8.72 -26.96 17.20
C VAL A 128 -9.49 -25.70 17.61
N ASN A 129 -10.66 -25.86 18.26
CA ASN A 129 -11.47 -24.74 18.70
C ASN A 129 -10.74 -23.86 19.71
N PHE A 130 -10.06 -24.49 20.67
CA PHE A 130 -9.25 -23.78 21.65
C PHE A 130 -8.16 -22.94 20.97
N MET A 131 -7.44 -23.52 19.99
CA MET A 131 -6.38 -22.79 19.25
C MET A 131 -6.94 -21.65 18.40
N VAL A 132 -8.06 -21.88 17.69
CA VAL A 132 -8.70 -20.86 16.83
C VAL A 132 -9.18 -19.67 17.67
N ILE A 133 -9.89 -19.96 18.78
CA ILE A 133 -10.46 -18.89 19.62
C ILE A 133 -9.37 -18.15 20.39
N THR A 134 -8.46 -18.88 21.08
CA THR A 134 -7.51 -18.25 22.00
C THR A 134 -6.35 -17.57 21.32
N LYS A 135 -5.88 -18.08 20.16
CA LYS A 135 -4.73 -17.52 19.42
C LYS A 135 -5.14 -16.77 18.15
N GLY A 136 -6.18 -17.23 17.45
CA GLY A 136 -6.63 -16.64 16.20
C GLY A 136 -7.45 -15.36 16.41
N ALA A 137 -8.71 -15.50 16.80
CA ALA A 137 -9.67 -14.41 16.88
C ALA A 137 -9.26 -13.32 17.89
N ALA A 138 -8.76 -13.73 19.07
CA ALA A 138 -8.32 -12.78 20.09
C ALA A 138 -7.12 -11.92 19.61
N ARG A 139 -6.18 -12.51 18.88
CA ARG A 139 -5.05 -11.78 18.31
C ARG A 139 -5.48 -10.78 17.23
N MET A 140 -6.43 -11.15 16.38
CA MET A 140 -6.98 -10.24 15.38
C MET A 140 -7.66 -9.03 16.02
N ALA A 141 -8.45 -9.25 17.09
CA ALA A 141 -9.10 -8.16 17.82
C ALA A 141 -8.09 -7.21 18.47
N GLU A 142 -7.08 -7.74 19.13
CA GLU A 142 -6.00 -6.97 19.75
C GLU A 142 -5.24 -6.11 18.71
N VAL A 143 -4.85 -6.70 17.59
CA VAL A 143 -4.11 -5.99 16.53
C VAL A 143 -5.00 -4.94 15.85
N GLY A 144 -6.26 -5.26 15.57
CA GLY A 144 -7.21 -4.31 14.97
C GLY A 144 -7.46 -3.09 15.86
N ALA A 145 -7.69 -3.33 17.17
CA ALA A 145 -7.85 -2.25 18.14
C ALA A 145 -6.60 -1.36 18.25
N ARG A 146 -5.44 -1.99 18.24
CA ARG A 146 -4.16 -1.25 18.31
C ARG A 146 -3.96 -0.36 17.07
N PHE A 147 -4.21 -0.86 15.87
CA PHE A 147 -4.11 -0.05 14.66
C PHE A 147 -5.11 1.11 14.64
N ALA A 148 -6.34 0.91 15.12
CA ALA A 148 -7.32 1.98 15.22
C ALA A 148 -6.89 3.06 16.21
N LEU A 149 -6.33 2.67 17.36
CA LEU A 149 -5.83 3.60 18.39
C LEU A 149 -4.58 4.36 17.91
N ASP A 150 -3.60 3.65 17.35
CA ASP A 150 -2.35 4.25 16.88
C ASP A 150 -2.57 5.17 15.66
N GLY A 151 -3.59 4.90 14.84
CA GLY A 151 -3.96 5.71 13.68
C GLY A 151 -4.76 6.97 14.02
N MET A 152 -5.41 7.03 15.18
CA MET A 152 -6.34 8.13 15.55
C MET A 152 -5.69 9.52 15.54
N PRO A 153 -4.48 9.74 16.11
CA PRO A 153 -3.85 11.07 16.06
C PRO A 153 -3.59 11.55 14.63
N GLY A 154 -3.15 10.65 13.74
CA GLY A 154 -2.92 10.98 12.34
C GLY A 154 -4.19 11.36 11.59
N LYS A 155 -5.30 10.64 11.83
CA LYS A 155 -6.60 10.95 11.26
C LYS A 155 -7.15 12.29 11.79
N GLN A 156 -6.99 12.57 13.07
CA GLN A 156 -7.38 13.88 13.64
C GLN A 156 -6.58 15.03 13.04
N LEU A 157 -5.27 14.87 12.88
CA LEU A 157 -4.42 15.88 12.26
C LEU A 157 -4.82 16.13 10.78
N ALA A 158 -5.21 15.09 10.06
CA ALA A 158 -5.71 15.21 8.69
C ALA A 158 -7.02 16.00 8.64
N ILE A 159 -7.97 15.75 9.57
CA ILE A 159 -9.22 16.51 9.67
C ILE A 159 -8.93 17.98 9.99
N ASP A 160 -7.99 18.27 10.90
CA ASP A 160 -7.61 19.63 11.24
C ASP A 160 -6.93 20.37 10.07
N SER A 161 -6.13 19.64 9.29
CA SER A 161 -5.52 20.15 8.06
C SER A 161 -6.58 20.46 6.99
N ASP A 162 -7.54 19.55 6.77
CA ASP A 162 -8.64 19.75 5.81
C ASP A 162 -9.50 20.97 6.20
N MET A 163 -9.77 21.14 7.52
CA MET A 163 -10.53 22.28 8.04
C MET A 163 -9.73 23.59 7.87
N SER A 164 -8.44 23.56 8.15
CA SER A 164 -7.57 24.75 8.01
C SER A 164 -7.36 25.17 6.56
N ALA A 165 -7.37 24.19 5.64
CA ALA A 165 -7.32 24.42 4.20
C ALA A 165 -8.67 24.87 3.61
N GLY A 166 -9.76 24.91 4.40
CA GLY A 166 -11.11 25.23 3.92
C GLY A 166 -11.76 24.13 3.08
N ALA A 167 -11.18 22.93 3.03
CA ALA A 167 -11.73 21.79 2.28
C ALA A 167 -12.98 21.21 2.95
N ILE A 168 -13.12 21.36 4.26
CA ILE A 168 -14.29 20.98 5.05
C ILE A 168 -14.67 22.10 6.02
N ASP A 169 -15.96 22.22 6.34
CA ASP A 169 -16.43 23.18 7.32
C ASP A 169 -16.33 22.63 8.76
N HIS A 170 -16.56 23.51 9.76
CA HIS A 170 -16.50 23.13 11.17
C HIS A 170 -17.48 22.01 11.55
N GLN A 171 -18.65 21.98 10.91
CA GLN A 171 -19.67 20.95 11.16
C GLN A 171 -19.21 19.59 10.61
N GLN A 172 -18.70 19.58 9.38
CA GLN A 172 -18.15 18.38 8.75
C GLN A 172 -16.92 17.86 9.50
N ALA A 173 -16.05 18.74 9.98
CA ALA A 173 -14.90 18.36 10.81
C ALA A 173 -15.34 17.69 12.11
N LYS A 174 -16.39 18.23 12.76
CA LYS A 174 -16.97 17.66 13.98
C LYS A 174 -17.55 16.27 13.72
N GLU A 175 -18.34 16.11 12.65
CA GLU A 175 -18.94 14.82 12.27
C GLU A 175 -17.89 13.76 11.96
N ARG A 176 -16.83 14.13 11.23
CA ARG A 176 -15.71 13.23 10.95
C ARG A 176 -14.97 12.81 12.23
N ARG A 177 -14.71 13.74 13.16
CA ARG A 177 -14.08 13.42 14.45
C ARG A 177 -14.96 12.49 15.31
N GLU A 178 -16.27 12.73 15.35
CA GLU A 178 -17.21 11.88 16.06
C GLU A 178 -17.22 10.46 15.47
N LEU A 179 -17.19 10.31 14.15
CA LEU A 179 -17.12 9.03 13.46
C LEU A 179 -15.81 8.27 13.80
N GLU A 180 -14.67 8.95 13.74
CA GLU A 180 -13.35 8.38 14.08
C GLU A 180 -13.29 7.96 15.57
N GLN A 181 -13.87 8.75 16.46
CA GLN A 181 -13.96 8.41 17.88
C GLN A 181 -14.86 7.20 18.11
N GLN A 182 -15.98 7.09 17.39
CA GLN A 182 -16.87 5.94 17.46
C GLN A 182 -16.16 4.68 16.95
N GLU A 183 -15.42 4.77 15.84
CA GLU A 183 -14.63 3.65 15.28
C GLU A 183 -13.59 3.16 16.29
N THR A 184 -12.83 4.06 16.87
CA THR A 184 -11.80 3.74 17.88
C THR A 184 -12.42 3.10 19.12
N THR A 185 -13.54 3.64 19.62
CA THR A 185 -14.28 3.09 20.77
C THR A 185 -14.83 1.71 20.46
N PHE A 186 -15.34 1.50 19.25
CA PHE A 186 -15.85 0.21 18.80
C PHE A 186 -14.74 -0.85 18.80
N PHE A 187 -13.59 -0.59 18.17
CA PHE A 187 -12.48 -1.55 18.15
C PHE A 187 -11.90 -1.81 19.54
N GLY A 188 -11.80 -0.80 20.40
CA GLY A 188 -11.38 -0.96 21.79
C GLY A 188 -12.34 -1.82 22.59
N SER A 189 -13.66 -1.62 22.42
CA SER A 189 -14.70 -2.43 23.06
C SER A 189 -14.68 -3.88 22.56
N LEU A 190 -14.39 -4.09 21.29
CA LEU A 190 -14.29 -5.40 20.66
C LEU A 190 -13.07 -6.19 21.17
N ASP A 191 -11.90 -5.52 21.35
CA ASP A 191 -10.73 -6.14 21.99
C ASP A 191 -11.07 -6.60 23.42
N GLY A 192 -11.73 -5.72 24.20
CA GLY A 192 -12.21 -6.05 25.53
C GLY A 192 -13.12 -7.28 25.54
N ALA A 193 -14.14 -7.30 24.68
CA ALA A 193 -15.08 -8.41 24.56
C ALA A 193 -14.39 -9.72 24.12
N SER A 194 -13.42 -9.65 23.21
CA SER A 194 -12.65 -10.81 22.73
C SER A 194 -11.83 -11.47 23.84
N LYS A 195 -11.34 -10.70 24.82
CA LYS A 195 -10.65 -11.27 26.01
C LYS A 195 -11.58 -12.10 26.87
N PHE A 196 -12.85 -11.70 27.00
CA PHE A 196 -13.86 -12.52 27.68
C PHE A 196 -14.18 -13.80 26.92
N VAL A 197 -14.28 -13.75 25.58
CA VAL A 197 -14.47 -14.95 24.75
C VAL A 197 -13.32 -15.95 24.93
N LYS A 198 -12.08 -15.44 25.02
CA LYS A 198 -10.92 -16.28 25.32
C LYS A 198 -11.05 -16.94 26.71
N GLY A 199 -11.51 -16.19 27.71
CA GLY A 199 -11.76 -16.70 29.05
C GLY A 199 -12.82 -17.80 29.08
N ASP A 200 -13.91 -17.61 28.33
CA ASP A 200 -15.00 -18.59 28.17
C ASP A 200 -14.50 -19.92 27.52
N ALA A 201 -13.66 -19.84 26.49
CA ALA A 201 -13.09 -21.03 25.87
C ALA A 201 -12.23 -21.84 26.84
N ILE A 202 -11.46 -21.17 27.72
CA ILE A 202 -10.68 -21.84 28.77
C ILE A 202 -11.62 -22.44 29.84
N ALA A 203 -12.62 -21.69 30.26
CA ALA A 203 -13.59 -22.16 31.23
C ALA A 203 -14.37 -23.39 30.72
N GLY A 204 -14.83 -23.35 29.44
CA GLY A 204 -15.51 -24.46 28.82
C GLY A 204 -14.67 -25.75 28.79
N LEU A 205 -13.37 -25.63 28.48
CA LEU A 205 -12.44 -26.77 28.50
C LEU A 205 -12.32 -27.38 29.93
N LEU A 206 -12.18 -26.53 30.94
CA LEU A 206 -12.07 -26.95 32.34
C LEU A 206 -13.38 -27.60 32.82
N ILE A 207 -14.54 -27.03 32.44
CA ILE A 207 -15.85 -27.57 32.77
C ILE A 207 -16.06 -28.94 32.11
N THR A 208 -15.66 -29.10 30.86
CA THR A 208 -15.73 -30.42 30.17
C THR A 208 -14.90 -31.47 30.88
N LEU A 209 -13.67 -31.12 31.29
CA LEU A 209 -12.84 -32.03 32.08
C LEU A 209 -13.47 -32.35 33.42
N LEU A 210 -14.04 -31.35 34.11
CA LEU A 210 -14.73 -31.50 35.40
C LEU A 210 -15.94 -32.43 35.24
N ASN A 211 -16.79 -32.24 34.21
CA ASN A 211 -17.96 -33.07 33.94
C ASN A 211 -17.59 -34.55 33.77
N LEU A 212 -16.50 -34.84 33.03
CA LEU A 212 -16.05 -36.21 32.82
C LEU A 212 -15.53 -36.84 34.13
N VAL A 213 -14.63 -36.14 34.83
CA VAL A 213 -13.99 -36.68 36.05
C VAL A 213 -14.98 -36.80 37.20
N MET A 214 -15.72 -35.70 37.49
CA MET A 214 -16.66 -35.70 38.59
C MET A 214 -17.89 -36.53 38.28
N GLY A 215 -18.34 -36.58 37.02
CA GLY A 215 -19.41 -37.43 36.58
C GLY A 215 -19.06 -38.92 36.80
N LEU A 216 -17.85 -39.35 36.41
CA LEU A 216 -17.41 -40.71 36.67
C LEU A 216 -17.33 -41.04 38.16
N ILE A 217 -16.81 -40.12 38.97
CA ILE A 217 -16.76 -40.28 40.44
C ILE A 217 -18.18 -40.43 41.02
N MET A 218 -19.11 -39.56 40.60
CA MET A 218 -20.51 -39.61 41.06
C MET A 218 -21.21 -40.91 40.64
N GLY A 219 -21.02 -41.33 39.37
CA GLY A 219 -21.63 -42.57 38.86
C GLY A 219 -21.14 -43.79 39.62
N VAL A 220 -19.83 -43.94 39.80
CA VAL A 220 -19.23 -45.14 40.41
C VAL A 220 -19.36 -45.12 41.93
N ILE A 221 -19.00 -44.04 42.61
CA ILE A 221 -18.90 -44.00 44.07
C ILE A 221 -20.25 -43.73 44.72
N VAL A 222 -21.03 -42.76 44.18
CA VAL A 222 -22.30 -42.36 44.82
C VAL A 222 -23.48 -43.21 44.37
N HIS A 223 -23.54 -43.50 43.07
CA HIS A 223 -24.65 -44.24 42.46
C HIS A 223 -24.34 -45.72 42.20
N SER A 224 -23.16 -46.22 42.59
CA SER A 224 -22.76 -47.64 42.50
C SER A 224 -22.91 -48.22 41.07
N MET A 225 -22.72 -47.40 40.03
CA MET A 225 -22.76 -47.86 38.65
C MET A 225 -21.52 -48.71 38.30
N PRO A 226 -21.65 -49.73 37.45
CA PRO A 226 -20.47 -50.38 36.88
C PRO A 226 -19.56 -49.33 36.18
N VAL A 227 -18.25 -49.46 36.36
CA VAL A 227 -17.27 -48.46 35.82
C VAL A 227 -17.45 -48.26 34.29
N ALA A 228 -17.71 -49.38 33.56
CA ALA A 228 -17.92 -49.29 32.12
C ALA A 228 -19.16 -48.49 31.75
N SER A 229 -20.30 -48.74 32.40
CA SER A 229 -21.54 -48.02 32.15
C SER A 229 -21.49 -46.57 32.62
N ALA A 230 -20.83 -46.29 33.76
CA ALA A 230 -20.59 -44.95 34.21
C ALA A 230 -19.74 -44.13 33.21
N PHE A 231 -18.64 -44.73 32.76
CA PHE A 231 -17.79 -44.11 31.73
C PHE A 231 -18.55 -43.85 30.41
N GLU A 232 -19.34 -44.83 29.95
CA GLU A 232 -20.16 -44.67 28.75
C GLU A 232 -21.14 -43.51 28.87
N THR A 233 -21.97 -43.50 29.94
CA THR A 233 -23.00 -42.48 30.14
C THR A 233 -22.40 -41.07 30.29
N TYR A 234 -21.39 -40.93 31.15
CA TYR A 234 -20.80 -39.61 31.39
C TYR A 234 -19.90 -39.12 30.25
N ALA A 235 -19.33 -40.04 29.47
CA ALA A 235 -18.62 -39.66 28.21
C ALA A 235 -19.61 -39.10 27.17
N ILE A 236 -20.78 -39.76 27.00
CA ILE A 236 -21.83 -39.27 26.09
C ILE A 236 -22.29 -37.89 26.50
N LEU A 237 -22.67 -37.71 27.79
CA LEU A 237 -23.12 -36.43 28.32
C LEU A 237 -22.05 -35.32 28.18
N THR A 238 -20.78 -35.64 28.48
CA THR A 238 -19.68 -34.67 28.42
C THR A 238 -19.36 -34.25 26.98
N VAL A 239 -19.33 -35.20 26.03
CA VAL A 239 -19.08 -34.91 24.63
C VAL A 239 -20.23 -34.10 24.03
N GLY A 240 -21.49 -34.46 24.35
CA GLY A 240 -22.65 -33.70 23.90
C GLY A 240 -22.67 -32.29 24.43
N ASP A 241 -22.47 -32.09 25.73
CA ASP A 241 -22.42 -30.77 26.40
C ASP A 241 -21.29 -29.92 25.80
N GLY A 242 -20.08 -30.49 25.65
CA GLY A 242 -18.94 -29.78 25.06
C GLY A 242 -19.16 -29.34 23.62
N LEU A 243 -19.80 -30.19 22.78
CA LEU A 243 -20.09 -29.83 21.38
C LEU A 243 -21.12 -28.70 21.27
N VAL A 244 -22.25 -28.86 22.00
CA VAL A 244 -23.36 -27.91 21.95
C VAL A 244 -22.95 -26.54 22.43
N THR A 245 -22.02 -26.46 23.37
CA THR A 245 -21.52 -25.17 23.90
C THR A 245 -20.36 -24.58 23.08
N GLN A 246 -19.51 -25.42 22.46
CA GLN A 246 -18.35 -24.93 21.70
C GLN A 246 -18.68 -24.50 20.28
N ILE A 247 -19.62 -25.13 19.57
CA ILE A 247 -19.95 -24.76 18.21
C ILE A 247 -20.40 -23.29 18.07
N PRO A 248 -21.37 -22.80 18.90
CA PRO A 248 -21.73 -21.39 18.89
C PRO A 248 -20.54 -20.45 19.20
N ALA A 249 -19.63 -20.88 20.09
CA ALA A 249 -18.44 -20.11 20.42
C ALA A 249 -17.54 -19.88 19.20
N VAL A 250 -17.32 -20.94 18.43
CA VAL A 250 -16.49 -20.87 17.19
C VAL A 250 -17.17 -19.99 16.15
N ILE A 251 -18.48 -20.17 15.93
CA ILE A 251 -19.25 -19.37 14.97
C ILE A 251 -19.13 -17.88 15.30
N ILE A 252 -19.32 -17.49 16.56
CA ILE A 252 -19.21 -16.11 17.02
C ILE A 252 -17.78 -15.59 16.91
N SER A 253 -16.77 -16.43 17.20
CA SER A 253 -15.37 -16.04 17.08
C SER A 253 -14.97 -15.79 15.62
N ILE A 254 -15.47 -16.60 14.69
CA ILE A 254 -15.29 -16.40 13.25
C ILE A 254 -16.00 -15.13 12.79
N ALA A 255 -17.24 -14.89 13.26
CA ALA A 255 -17.99 -13.66 12.99
C ALA A 255 -17.20 -12.41 13.43
N SER A 256 -16.64 -12.44 14.65
CA SER A 256 -15.80 -11.38 15.18
C SER A 256 -14.54 -11.15 14.32
N ALA A 257 -13.86 -12.22 13.91
CA ALA A 257 -12.69 -12.15 13.04
C ALA A 257 -13.04 -11.59 11.65
N LEU A 258 -14.16 -11.99 11.06
CA LEU A 258 -14.64 -11.47 9.78
C LEU A 258 -14.98 -9.99 9.85
N LEU A 259 -15.63 -9.54 10.93
CA LEU A 259 -15.96 -8.13 11.13
C LEU A 259 -14.69 -7.25 11.24
N LEU A 260 -13.66 -7.77 11.91
CA LEU A 260 -12.36 -7.09 12.04
C LEU A 260 -11.56 -7.05 10.73
N ALA A 261 -11.65 -8.11 9.93
CA ALA A 261 -10.93 -8.18 8.65
C ALA A 261 -11.42 -7.14 7.63
N ARG A 262 -12.59 -6.53 7.84
CA ARG A 262 -13.20 -5.53 6.94
C ARG A 262 -12.66 -4.10 7.10
N GLY A 263 -11.79 -3.84 8.04
CA GLY A 263 -11.29 -2.47 8.34
C GLY A 263 -10.58 -1.73 7.21
N GLY A 264 -10.51 -2.28 5.98
CA GLY A 264 -9.81 -1.66 4.85
C GLY A 264 -10.52 -1.70 3.49
N THR A 265 -11.69 -2.35 3.36
CA THR A 265 -12.38 -2.49 2.06
C THR A 265 -13.79 -1.91 2.12
N GLN A 266 -14.14 -1.04 1.16
CA GLN A 266 -15.52 -0.57 0.98
C GLN A 266 -16.31 -1.63 0.20
N GLY A 267 -17.48 -2.04 0.73
CA GLY A 267 -18.42 -2.95 0.09
C GLY A 267 -18.64 -4.27 0.83
N ALA A 268 -19.72 -4.99 0.48
CA ALA A 268 -20.08 -6.27 1.06
C ALA A 268 -19.01 -7.35 0.78
N THR A 269 -18.64 -8.15 1.79
CA THR A 269 -17.53 -9.11 1.71
C THR A 269 -17.73 -10.19 0.66
N ASP A 270 -18.97 -10.62 0.45
CA ASP A 270 -19.33 -11.61 -0.55
C ASP A 270 -19.01 -11.11 -1.96
N THR A 271 -19.43 -9.89 -2.31
CA THR A 271 -19.16 -9.26 -3.61
C THR A 271 -17.68 -8.98 -3.80
N ALA A 272 -16.98 -8.50 -2.79
CA ALA A 272 -15.53 -8.26 -2.85
C ALA A 272 -14.74 -9.58 -3.02
N LEU A 273 -15.09 -10.61 -2.25
CA LEU A 273 -14.44 -11.93 -2.33
C LEU A 273 -14.65 -12.58 -3.69
N PHE A 274 -15.91 -12.65 -4.18
CA PHE A 274 -16.22 -13.23 -5.48
C PHE A 274 -15.62 -12.42 -6.64
N SER A 275 -15.58 -11.10 -6.55
CA SER A 275 -14.98 -10.26 -7.59
C SER A 275 -13.46 -10.42 -7.63
N GLN A 276 -12.79 -10.54 -6.48
CA GLN A 276 -11.34 -10.72 -6.40
C GLN A 276 -10.91 -12.13 -6.80
N LEU A 277 -11.59 -13.18 -6.31
CA LEU A 277 -11.31 -14.56 -6.72
C LEU A 277 -11.63 -14.81 -8.20
N GLY A 278 -12.68 -14.16 -8.72
CA GLY A 278 -13.08 -14.25 -10.13
C GLY A 278 -12.24 -13.39 -11.08
N ARG A 279 -11.34 -12.54 -10.58
CA ARG A 279 -10.57 -11.59 -11.42
C ARG A 279 -9.57 -12.28 -12.35
N HIS A 280 -9.15 -13.51 -12.02
CA HIS A 280 -8.14 -14.24 -12.76
C HIS A 280 -8.69 -15.60 -13.28
N PRO A 281 -9.39 -15.61 -14.44
CA PRO A 281 -9.97 -16.84 -14.99
C PRO A 281 -8.91 -17.93 -15.28
N ALA A 282 -7.69 -17.55 -15.61
CA ALA A 282 -6.58 -18.46 -15.80
C ALA A 282 -6.22 -19.25 -14.51
N ALA A 283 -6.26 -18.60 -13.34
CA ALA A 283 -6.01 -19.26 -12.06
C ALA A 283 -7.11 -20.29 -11.74
N LEU A 284 -8.38 -19.93 -11.94
CA LEU A 284 -9.52 -20.85 -11.77
C LEU A 284 -9.42 -22.06 -12.72
N ALA A 285 -9.03 -21.83 -13.98
CA ALA A 285 -8.83 -22.88 -14.97
C ALA A 285 -7.66 -23.82 -14.57
N THR A 286 -6.55 -23.28 -14.08
CA THR A 286 -5.41 -24.07 -13.62
C THR A 286 -5.81 -24.99 -12.46
N VAL A 287 -6.54 -24.47 -11.46
CA VAL A 287 -7.02 -25.27 -10.33
C VAL A 287 -8.02 -26.33 -10.81
N ALA A 288 -8.91 -26.00 -11.74
CA ALA A 288 -9.85 -26.97 -12.34
C ALA A 288 -9.10 -28.14 -13.02
N ILE A 289 -8.06 -27.85 -13.81
CA ILE A 289 -7.23 -28.86 -14.46
C ILE A 289 -6.51 -29.74 -13.41
N LEU A 290 -5.93 -29.13 -12.37
CA LEU A 290 -5.27 -29.88 -11.29
C LEU A 290 -6.24 -30.81 -10.56
N MET A 291 -7.48 -30.37 -10.28
CA MET A 291 -8.51 -31.22 -9.68
C MET A 291 -8.88 -32.40 -10.56
N VAL A 292 -9.00 -32.18 -11.87
CA VAL A 292 -9.25 -33.28 -12.82
C VAL A 292 -8.07 -34.25 -12.85
N LEU A 293 -6.83 -33.77 -12.80
CA LEU A 293 -5.65 -34.62 -12.72
C LEU A 293 -5.62 -35.41 -11.41
N PHE A 294 -5.96 -34.82 -10.27
CA PHE A 294 -6.05 -35.54 -9.00
C PHE A 294 -7.17 -36.60 -9.00
N ALA A 295 -8.27 -36.35 -9.70
CA ALA A 295 -9.31 -37.36 -9.86
C ALA A 295 -8.82 -38.64 -10.55
N LEU A 296 -7.77 -38.56 -11.38
CA LEU A 296 -7.19 -39.70 -12.10
C LEU A 296 -6.16 -40.47 -11.25
N VAL A 297 -5.76 -39.94 -10.07
CA VAL A 297 -4.78 -40.62 -9.21
C VAL A 297 -5.47 -41.77 -8.46
N PRO A 298 -4.96 -43.04 -8.58
CA PRO A 298 -5.53 -44.16 -7.86
C PRO A 298 -5.49 -43.96 -6.35
N GLY A 299 -6.62 -44.19 -5.67
CA GLY A 299 -6.75 -44.02 -4.21
C GLY A 299 -7.36 -42.66 -3.77
N LEU A 300 -7.51 -41.70 -4.66
CA LEU A 300 -8.24 -40.49 -4.38
C LEU A 300 -9.72 -40.60 -4.76
N PRO A 301 -10.65 -39.95 -4.05
CA PRO A 301 -12.08 -40.02 -4.33
C PRO A 301 -12.40 -39.29 -5.65
N PHE A 302 -12.64 -40.04 -6.72
CA PHE A 302 -12.88 -39.54 -8.07
C PHE A 302 -14.01 -38.52 -8.16
N LEU A 303 -15.17 -38.79 -7.54
CA LEU A 303 -16.37 -37.95 -7.66
C LEU A 303 -16.22 -36.51 -7.13
N PRO A 304 -15.70 -36.29 -5.92
CA PRO A 304 -15.49 -34.94 -5.41
C PRO A 304 -14.51 -34.08 -6.23
N PHE A 305 -13.42 -34.71 -6.69
CA PHE A 305 -12.40 -34.02 -7.49
C PHE A 305 -12.91 -33.66 -8.89
N ILE A 306 -13.64 -34.54 -9.56
CA ILE A 306 -14.28 -34.23 -10.85
C ILE A 306 -15.33 -33.15 -10.68
N LEU A 307 -16.20 -33.24 -9.66
CA LEU A 307 -17.25 -32.26 -9.43
C LEU A 307 -16.66 -30.88 -9.16
N GLY A 308 -15.64 -30.82 -8.31
CA GLY A 308 -14.90 -29.57 -8.03
C GLY A 308 -14.24 -29.00 -9.27
N GLY A 309 -13.58 -29.84 -10.09
CA GLY A 309 -12.97 -29.44 -11.35
C GLY A 309 -13.99 -28.87 -12.35
N VAL A 310 -15.16 -29.50 -12.48
CA VAL A 310 -16.25 -29.03 -13.35
C VAL A 310 -16.82 -27.70 -12.87
N ILE A 311 -17.06 -27.53 -11.55
CA ILE A 311 -17.59 -26.29 -10.98
C ILE A 311 -16.59 -25.14 -11.22
N LEU A 312 -15.31 -25.34 -10.92
CA LEU A 312 -14.28 -24.32 -11.11
C LEU A 312 -14.02 -24.02 -12.59
N GLY A 313 -14.04 -25.06 -13.45
CA GLY A 313 -13.93 -24.88 -14.90
C GLY A 313 -15.11 -24.08 -15.48
N TYR A 314 -16.32 -24.38 -15.03
CA TYR A 314 -17.51 -23.59 -15.41
C TYR A 314 -17.42 -22.14 -14.92
N ALA A 315 -16.98 -21.93 -13.67
CA ALA A 315 -16.76 -20.58 -13.13
C ALA A 315 -15.71 -19.82 -13.96
N ALA A 316 -14.57 -20.45 -14.29
CA ALA A 316 -13.53 -19.89 -15.15
C ALA A 316 -14.09 -19.51 -16.53
N PHE A 317 -14.92 -20.39 -17.14
CA PHE A 317 -15.54 -20.13 -18.43
C PHE A 317 -16.51 -18.93 -18.38
N VAL A 318 -17.38 -18.85 -17.36
CA VAL A 318 -18.33 -17.74 -17.19
C VAL A 318 -17.60 -16.42 -17.00
N VAL A 319 -16.55 -16.40 -16.16
CA VAL A 319 -15.74 -15.20 -15.93
C VAL A 319 -15.01 -14.79 -17.21
N HIS A 320 -14.38 -15.74 -17.89
CA HIS A 320 -13.70 -15.48 -19.17
C HIS A 320 -14.66 -14.95 -20.22
N LYS A 321 -15.87 -15.54 -20.34
CA LYS A 321 -16.92 -15.07 -21.27
C LYS A 321 -17.39 -13.66 -20.92
N LYS A 322 -17.55 -13.31 -19.64
CA LYS A 322 -17.89 -11.95 -19.22
C LYS A 322 -16.76 -10.95 -19.54
N GLN A 323 -15.49 -11.33 -19.34
CA GLN A 323 -14.35 -10.49 -19.69
C GLN A 323 -14.20 -10.34 -21.21
N SER A 324 -14.39 -11.43 -21.99
CA SER A 324 -14.37 -11.38 -23.46
C SER A 324 -15.53 -10.56 -24.02
N ALA A 325 -16.73 -10.69 -23.46
CA ALA A 325 -17.89 -9.88 -23.87
C ALA A 325 -17.67 -8.39 -23.55
N ALA A 326 -17.02 -8.06 -22.45
CA ALA A 326 -16.63 -6.68 -22.13
C ALA A 326 -15.56 -6.15 -23.11
N THR A 327 -14.63 -7.00 -23.53
CA THR A 327 -13.60 -6.67 -24.52
C THR A 327 -14.18 -6.59 -25.94
N GLU A 328 -15.19 -7.42 -26.27
CA GLU A 328 -15.86 -7.43 -27.56
C GLU A 328 -16.86 -6.26 -27.70
N SER A 329 -17.52 -5.87 -26.59
CA SER A 329 -18.33 -4.62 -26.54
C SER A 329 -17.47 -3.36 -26.69
N ALA A 330 -16.17 -3.42 -26.32
CA ALA A 330 -15.21 -2.35 -26.57
C ALA A 330 -14.69 -2.33 -28.03
N ARG A 331 -14.96 -3.38 -28.82
CA ARG A 331 -14.54 -3.51 -30.22
C ARG A 331 -15.61 -3.23 -31.27
N MET A 332 -16.87 -3.03 -30.88
CA MET A 332 -17.90 -2.59 -31.83
C MET A 332 -17.81 -1.06 -32.02
N PRO A 333 -17.86 -0.56 -33.27
CA PRO A 333 -17.83 0.88 -33.48
C PRO A 333 -19.08 1.51 -32.85
N ALA A 334 -18.83 2.49 -32.01
CA ALA A 334 -19.84 3.24 -31.28
C ALA A 334 -20.84 3.88 -32.26
N SER A 335 -22.07 3.39 -32.22
CA SER A 335 -23.24 4.13 -32.67
C SER A 335 -23.93 4.62 -31.39
N ASP A 336 -23.89 5.93 -31.23
CA ASP A 336 -24.72 6.81 -30.40
C ASP A 336 -25.50 6.22 -29.21
N ALA A 337 -24.98 6.43 -28.04
CA ALA A 337 -25.55 6.79 -26.75
C ALA A 337 -24.82 6.15 -25.57
N GLU A 338 -23.68 6.74 -25.13
CA GLU A 338 -23.16 6.53 -23.81
C GLU A 338 -23.98 7.33 -22.77
N PRO A 339 -24.38 6.72 -21.65
CA PRO A 339 -24.57 7.49 -20.44
C PRO A 339 -23.16 7.85 -19.92
N LYS A 340 -22.72 9.09 -20.15
CA LYS A 340 -21.56 9.67 -19.48
C LYS A 340 -21.70 9.39 -17.98
N ALA A 341 -20.84 8.50 -17.45
CA ALA A 341 -20.53 8.53 -16.03
C ALA A 341 -20.15 9.98 -15.74
N THR A 342 -20.92 10.66 -14.93
CA THR A 342 -20.62 12.00 -14.45
C THR A 342 -19.32 11.88 -13.67
N GLN A 343 -18.19 12.21 -14.30
CA GLN A 343 -16.93 12.43 -13.61
C GLN A 343 -17.23 13.43 -12.51
N GLY A 344 -17.00 13.05 -11.27
CA GLY A 344 -17.14 13.96 -10.15
C GLY A 344 -16.28 15.19 -10.41
N ILE A 345 -16.71 16.36 -10.00
CA ILE A 345 -15.90 17.60 -10.12
C ILE A 345 -14.50 17.39 -9.51
N GLY A 346 -14.40 16.53 -8.49
CA GLY A 346 -13.14 16.13 -7.88
C GLY A 346 -12.18 15.39 -8.83
N ASP A 347 -12.71 14.50 -9.69
CA ASP A 347 -11.90 13.75 -10.67
C ASP A 347 -11.33 14.66 -11.78
N VAL A 348 -12.04 15.77 -12.06
CA VAL A 348 -11.57 16.78 -13.03
C VAL A 348 -10.51 17.70 -12.42
N LEU A 349 -10.52 17.87 -11.10
CA LEU A 349 -9.56 18.70 -10.37
C LEU A 349 -8.29 17.93 -9.97
N ASP A 350 -8.31 16.59 -9.95
CA ASP A 350 -7.13 15.76 -9.68
C ASP A 350 -6.25 15.69 -10.93
N LEU A 351 -5.22 16.51 -10.95
CA LEU A 351 -4.26 16.56 -12.05
C LEU A 351 -3.24 15.43 -11.93
N ASP A 352 -3.08 14.68 -12.99
CA ASP A 352 -2.02 13.68 -13.08
C ASP A 352 -0.64 14.34 -12.99
N ASP A 353 0.24 13.79 -12.18
CA ASP A 353 1.62 14.30 -12.05
C ASP A 353 2.39 14.18 -13.38
N VAL A 354 2.23 13.05 -14.08
CA VAL A 354 2.80 12.81 -15.42
C VAL A 354 1.73 12.13 -16.29
N HIS A 355 1.43 12.72 -17.43
CA HIS A 355 0.45 12.23 -18.38
C HIS A 355 1.05 12.17 -19.79
N LEU A 356 1.01 11.00 -20.40
CA LEU A 356 1.41 10.76 -21.79
C LEU A 356 0.15 10.53 -22.64
N GLU A 357 -0.12 11.45 -23.54
CA GLU A 357 -1.18 11.36 -24.54
C GLU A 357 -0.56 10.95 -25.87
N PHE A 358 -1.21 10.08 -26.64
CA PHE A 358 -0.71 9.62 -27.94
C PHE A 358 -1.84 9.34 -28.92
N ALA A 359 -1.51 9.42 -30.21
CA ALA A 359 -2.46 9.17 -31.29
C ALA A 359 -2.87 7.68 -31.33
N PRO A 360 -4.08 7.34 -31.82
CA PRO A 360 -4.61 5.98 -31.81
C PRO A 360 -3.77 4.93 -32.55
N ASP A 361 -3.00 5.34 -33.57
CA ASP A 361 -2.09 4.48 -34.32
C ASP A 361 -0.88 3.99 -33.49
N LEU A 362 -0.53 4.70 -32.44
CA LEU A 362 0.58 4.34 -31.53
C LEU A 362 0.14 3.35 -30.42
N VAL A 363 -1.15 3.08 -30.25
CA VAL A 363 -1.70 2.22 -29.18
C VAL A 363 -1.07 0.83 -29.20
N SER A 364 -0.98 0.21 -30.37
CA SER A 364 -0.42 -1.14 -30.50
C SER A 364 1.06 -1.22 -30.12
N MET A 365 1.84 -0.15 -30.37
CA MET A 365 3.24 -0.04 -30.02
C MET A 365 3.42 0.22 -28.52
N VAL A 366 2.60 1.10 -27.94
CA VAL A 366 2.69 1.50 -26.53
C VAL A 366 2.28 0.38 -25.59
N LEU A 367 1.20 -0.35 -25.93
CA LEU A 367 0.60 -1.40 -25.07
C LEU A 367 1.10 -2.82 -25.37
N ASN A 368 2.14 -2.98 -26.19
CA ASN A 368 2.65 -4.31 -26.54
C ASN A 368 3.23 -5.04 -25.31
N PRO A 369 2.72 -6.24 -24.92
CA PRO A 369 3.23 -6.98 -23.79
C PRO A 369 4.70 -7.40 -23.98
N GLY A 370 5.58 -6.92 -23.10
CA GLY A 370 7.01 -7.29 -23.06
C GLY A 370 7.98 -6.34 -23.77
N THR A 371 7.57 -5.66 -24.85
CA THR A 371 8.41 -4.70 -25.59
C THR A 371 7.85 -3.27 -25.55
N GLY A 372 6.64 -3.13 -25.07
CA GLY A 372 5.95 -1.85 -24.98
C GLY A 372 6.47 -0.91 -23.88
N LEU A 373 5.80 0.23 -23.77
CA LEU A 373 6.21 1.31 -22.87
C LEU A 373 6.11 0.93 -21.38
N ASP A 374 5.19 0.05 -20.98
CA ASP A 374 5.01 -0.34 -19.57
C ASP A 374 6.26 -0.96 -18.95
N ALA A 375 6.91 -1.89 -19.65
CA ALA A 375 8.16 -2.49 -19.19
C ALA A 375 9.28 -1.45 -19.06
N ARG A 376 9.33 -0.49 -19.98
CA ARG A 376 10.31 0.60 -19.99
C ARG A 376 10.03 1.61 -18.86
N ILE A 377 8.77 1.91 -18.57
CA ILE A 377 8.36 2.74 -17.42
C ILE A 377 8.79 2.09 -16.10
N ALA A 378 8.64 0.78 -15.94
CA ALA A 378 9.09 0.06 -14.75
C ALA A 378 10.61 0.18 -14.57
N ASN A 379 11.38 0.00 -15.65
CA ASN A 379 12.83 0.19 -15.63
C ASN A 379 13.21 1.65 -15.33
N MET A 380 12.50 2.61 -15.90
CA MET A 380 12.69 4.05 -15.65
C MET A 380 12.45 4.40 -14.18
N ARG A 381 11.38 3.88 -13.56
CA ARG A 381 11.10 4.05 -12.12
C ARG A 381 12.25 3.52 -11.27
N THR A 382 12.73 2.33 -11.57
CA THR A 382 13.88 1.72 -10.89
C THR A 382 15.14 2.55 -11.06
N TYR A 383 15.43 3.01 -12.28
CA TYR A 383 16.57 3.86 -12.57
C TYR A 383 16.52 5.18 -11.80
N VAL A 384 15.39 5.89 -11.83
CA VAL A 384 15.25 7.18 -11.12
C VAL A 384 15.34 6.99 -9.61
N ALA A 385 14.74 5.94 -9.07
CA ALA A 385 14.84 5.63 -7.64
C ALA A 385 16.28 5.27 -7.22
N SER A 386 16.99 4.47 -8.03
CA SER A 386 18.35 4.02 -7.70
C SER A 386 19.40 5.11 -7.93
N SER A 387 19.24 5.96 -8.95
CA SER A 387 20.23 7.00 -9.31
C SER A 387 19.97 8.31 -8.56
N PHE A 388 18.72 8.74 -8.48
CA PHE A 388 18.38 10.05 -7.91
C PHE A 388 17.68 9.98 -6.55
N GLY A 389 17.20 8.80 -6.11
CA GLY A 389 16.48 8.65 -4.85
C GLY A 389 15.04 9.18 -4.89
N LEU A 390 14.48 9.46 -6.08
CA LEU A 390 13.11 9.96 -6.24
C LEU A 390 12.17 8.84 -6.62
N ILE A 391 11.04 8.74 -5.91
CA ILE A 391 9.95 7.81 -6.26
C ILE A 391 9.05 8.51 -7.29
N LEU A 392 9.08 8.04 -8.53
CA LEU A 392 8.22 8.58 -9.58
C LEU A 392 6.74 8.26 -9.30
N PRO A 393 5.85 9.23 -9.53
CA PRO A 393 4.41 9.01 -9.51
C PRO A 393 3.96 8.03 -10.60
N GLU A 394 2.68 7.69 -10.61
CA GLU A 394 2.08 6.97 -11.73
C GLU A 394 2.08 7.82 -12.98
N ILE A 395 2.46 7.20 -14.10
CA ILE A 395 2.40 7.83 -15.42
C ILE A 395 1.11 7.36 -16.06
N ARG A 396 0.19 8.30 -16.30
CA ARG A 396 -1.06 8.02 -16.99
C ARG A 396 -0.84 7.95 -18.48
N LEU A 397 -1.36 6.92 -19.10
CA LEU A 397 -1.30 6.68 -20.55
C LEU A 397 -2.71 6.80 -21.13
N THR A 398 -2.94 7.68 -22.11
CA THR A 398 -4.24 7.82 -22.76
C THR A 398 -4.06 8.04 -24.26
N ASP A 399 -4.90 7.37 -25.06
CA ASP A 399 -5.04 7.65 -26.46
C ASP A 399 -6.01 8.82 -26.69
N ARG A 400 -5.69 9.66 -27.67
CA ARG A 400 -6.48 10.83 -28.05
C ARG A 400 -6.74 10.84 -29.54
N ALA A 401 -8.01 10.77 -29.92
CA ALA A 401 -8.45 10.75 -31.32
C ALA A 401 -8.23 12.07 -32.06
N ASP A 402 -8.05 13.19 -31.35
CA ASP A 402 -7.81 14.51 -31.92
C ASP A 402 -6.34 14.80 -32.23
N LEU A 403 -5.42 13.91 -31.84
CA LEU A 403 -4.01 14.05 -32.18
C LEU A 403 -3.73 13.57 -33.60
N PRO A 404 -2.86 14.29 -34.36
CA PRO A 404 -2.38 13.82 -35.67
C PRO A 404 -1.69 12.46 -35.56
N THR A 405 -1.76 11.65 -36.60
CA THR A 405 -1.13 10.34 -36.72
C THR A 405 0.34 10.39 -36.29
N GLY A 406 0.78 9.42 -35.50
CA GLY A 406 2.15 9.32 -35.00
C GLY A 406 2.51 10.31 -33.89
N THR A 407 1.61 11.21 -33.51
CA THR A 407 1.92 12.26 -32.52
C THR A 407 1.74 11.77 -31.08
N TYR A 408 2.65 12.17 -30.21
CA TYR A 408 2.51 12.04 -28.77
C TYR A 408 2.79 13.36 -28.06
N VAL A 409 2.22 13.53 -26.87
CA VAL A 409 2.34 14.72 -26.03
C VAL A 409 2.65 14.28 -24.60
N ILE A 410 3.66 14.88 -23.99
CA ILE A 410 4.05 14.64 -22.60
C ILE A 410 3.61 15.85 -21.77
N ARG A 411 2.77 15.62 -20.78
CA ARG A 411 2.30 16.64 -19.83
C ARG A 411 2.81 16.35 -18.42
N VAL A 412 3.19 17.41 -17.72
CA VAL A 412 3.55 17.36 -16.30
C VAL A 412 2.63 18.33 -15.56
N GLN A 413 1.85 17.81 -14.60
CA GLN A 413 0.86 18.58 -13.86
C GLN A 413 -0.08 19.38 -14.79
N GLY A 414 -0.58 18.70 -15.83
CA GLY A 414 -1.51 19.28 -16.82
C GLY A 414 -0.87 20.17 -17.89
N VAL A 415 0.39 20.57 -17.73
CA VAL A 415 1.09 21.47 -18.68
C VAL A 415 1.86 20.64 -19.70
N GLU A 416 1.65 20.92 -21.02
CA GLU A 416 2.42 20.33 -22.11
C GLU A 416 3.90 20.75 -21.98
N GLN A 417 4.78 19.76 -21.81
CA GLN A 417 6.23 19.96 -21.71
C GLN A 417 6.94 19.61 -23.02
N ALA A 418 6.44 18.61 -23.71
CA ALA A 418 7.03 18.17 -24.97
C ALA A 418 5.99 17.52 -25.89
N ARG A 419 6.29 17.55 -27.18
CA ARG A 419 5.54 16.90 -28.26
C ARG A 419 6.53 16.28 -29.25
N GLY A 420 6.17 15.12 -29.80
CA GLY A 420 7.00 14.48 -30.84
C GLY A 420 6.14 13.69 -31.80
N VAL A 421 6.78 13.25 -32.88
CA VAL A 421 6.16 12.39 -33.91
C VAL A 421 6.99 11.13 -34.04
N LEU A 422 6.34 9.98 -34.04
CA LEU A 422 6.93 8.66 -34.21
C LEU A 422 6.32 7.97 -35.42
N HIS A 423 7.13 7.12 -36.04
CA HIS A 423 6.71 6.27 -37.15
C HIS A 423 6.78 4.80 -36.68
N PRO A 424 5.65 4.14 -36.37
CA PRO A 424 5.68 2.78 -35.81
C PRO A 424 6.38 1.73 -36.67
N ASP A 425 6.32 1.92 -37.99
CA ASP A 425 6.90 0.97 -38.99
C ASP A 425 8.34 1.27 -39.38
N LEU A 426 8.94 2.32 -38.85
CA LEU A 426 10.31 2.76 -39.16
C LEU A 426 11.20 2.70 -37.93
N ILE A 427 12.53 2.74 -38.16
CA ILE A 427 13.53 2.86 -37.09
C ILE A 427 14.36 4.14 -37.34
N LEU A 428 14.84 4.75 -36.26
CA LEU A 428 15.61 5.99 -36.31
C LEU A 428 17.09 5.69 -36.28
N ALA A 429 17.82 6.17 -37.27
CA ALA A 429 19.27 6.10 -37.33
C ALA A 429 19.89 7.46 -36.96
N LEU A 430 20.69 7.48 -35.89
CA LEU A 430 21.41 8.63 -35.35
C LEU A 430 22.87 8.58 -35.84
N VAL A 431 23.38 9.67 -36.37
CA VAL A 431 24.80 9.79 -36.75
C VAL A 431 25.41 11.03 -36.14
N GLN A 432 26.69 10.95 -35.79
CA GLN A 432 27.47 12.11 -35.33
C GLN A 432 27.97 12.98 -36.51
N ASP A 433 28.34 12.35 -37.61
CA ASP A 433 28.86 13.04 -38.80
C ASP A 433 28.29 12.40 -40.09
N GLY A 434 27.59 13.21 -40.89
CA GLY A 434 27.24 12.91 -42.27
C GLY A 434 26.05 11.99 -42.50
N LEU A 435 24.87 12.57 -42.68
CA LEU A 435 23.65 11.85 -43.09
C LEU A 435 23.80 11.11 -44.45
N ASP A 436 24.79 11.51 -45.26
CA ASP A 436 25.00 10.98 -46.63
C ASP A 436 25.39 9.49 -46.65
N LEU A 437 25.90 8.96 -45.55
CA LEU A 437 26.28 7.54 -45.40
C LEU A 437 25.12 6.59 -45.02
N LEU A 438 23.97 7.16 -44.71
CA LEU A 438 22.81 6.38 -44.32
C LEU A 438 21.98 5.91 -45.52
N PRO A 439 21.27 4.75 -45.39
CA PRO A 439 20.27 4.33 -46.38
C PRO A 439 19.21 5.40 -46.65
N GLU A 440 18.50 5.28 -47.77
CA GLU A 440 17.40 6.18 -48.12
C GLU A 440 16.33 6.22 -47.02
N GLY A 441 15.87 7.45 -46.67
CA GLY A 441 14.89 7.66 -45.62
C GLY A 441 14.51 9.12 -45.46
N ASN A 442 13.74 9.43 -44.41
CA ASN A 442 13.28 10.78 -44.10
C ASN A 442 14.20 11.43 -43.06
N ASP A 443 14.84 12.52 -43.43
CA ASP A 443 15.69 13.30 -42.53
C ASP A 443 14.82 14.06 -41.51
N VAL A 444 15.19 13.94 -40.23
CA VAL A 444 14.50 14.57 -39.11
C VAL A 444 15.50 15.04 -38.06
N THR A 445 15.04 15.92 -37.20
CA THR A 445 15.73 16.24 -35.95
C THR A 445 15.20 15.34 -34.85
N GLU A 446 16.06 14.62 -34.17
CA GLU A 446 15.69 13.72 -33.09
C GLU A 446 15.05 14.52 -31.95
N PRO A 447 13.89 14.08 -31.38
CA PRO A 447 13.07 14.91 -30.49
C PRO A 447 13.64 15.11 -29.08
N VAL A 448 14.65 14.32 -28.65
CA VAL A 448 15.18 14.39 -27.28
C VAL A 448 16.32 15.38 -27.15
N TYR A 449 17.34 15.23 -27.99
CA TYR A 449 18.58 16.02 -27.93
C TYR A 449 18.78 16.94 -29.14
N GLY A 450 17.89 16.91 -30.13
CA GLY A 450 17.99 17.72 -31.31
C GLY A 450 19.07 17.27 -32.27
N ALA A 451 19.52 16.03 -32.19
CA ALA A 451 20.55 15.49 -33.10
C ALA A 451 19.99 15.23 -34.51
N PRO A 452 20.82 15.38 -35.58
CA PRO A 452 20.40 14.99 -36.91
C PRO A 452 20.19 13.47 -36.98
N ALA A 453 19.08 13.05 -37.57
CA ALA A 453 18.67 11.66 -37.64
C ALA A 453 17.88 11.37 -38.93
N ARG A 454 17.75 10.09 -39.27
CA ARG A 454 16.98 9.66 -40.44
C ARG A 454 16.08 8.48 -40.07
N TRP A 455 14.80 8.56 -40.42
CA TRP A 455 13.88 7.42 -40.37
C TRP A 455 14.16 6.50 -41.56
N ILE A 456 14.53 5.25 -41.29
CA ILE A 456 14.84 4.21 -42.28
C ILE A 456 13.94 3.00 -42.11
N LEU A 457 13.85 2.14 -43.12
CA LEU A 457 13.12 0.88 -43.05
C LEU A 457 13.86 -0.14 -42.14
N PRO A 458 13.18 -0.99 -41.41
CA PRO A 458 13.81 -2.02 -40.56
C PRO A 458 14.75 -2.97 -41.34
N LYS A 459 14.50 -3.22 -42.62
CA LYS A 459 15.36 -4.04 -43.47
C LYS A 459 16.76 -3.44 -43.71
N ASP A 460 16.89 -2.12 -43.56
CA ASP A 460 18.14 -1.39 -43.81
C ASP A 460 18.96 -1.16 -42.53
N GLN A 461 18.50 -1.77 -41.39
CA GLN A 461 19.11 -1.65 -40.07
C GLN A 461 20.60 -2.06 -40.07
N GLU A 462 20.94 -3.19 -40.69
CA GLU A 462 22.32 -3.69 -40.73
C GLU A 462 23.23 -2.76 -41.52
N ALA A 463 22.76 -2.23 -42.64
CA ALA A 463 23.52 -1.30 -43.47
C ALA A 463 23.79 0.01 -42.71
N ALA A 464 22.81 0.55 -42.00
CA ALA A 464 22.99 1.74 -41.19
C ALA A 464 23.93 1.50 -39.99
N ALA A 465 23.86 0.34 -39.34
CA ALA A 465 24.75 -0.03 -38.23
C ALA A 465 26.21 -0.17 -38.71
N LEU A 466 26.45 -0.71 -39.90
CA LEU A 466 27.77 -0.80 -40.52
C LEU A 466 28.37 0.58 -40.87
N SER A 467 27.53 1.59 -41.10
CA SER A 467 27.95 2.98 -41.31
C SER A 467 28.23 3.72 -39.98
N GLY A 468 28.21 3.02 -38.85
CA GLY A 468 28.47 3.61 -37.53
C GLY A 468 27.27 4.33 -36.91
N ALA A 469 26.07 4.19 -37.47
CA ALA A 469 24.86 4.80 -36.92
C ALA A 469 24.34 4.07 -35.68
N THR A 470 23.86 4.80 -34.71
CA THR A 470 23.12 4.26 -33.58
C THR A 470 21.66 4.09 -33.99
N ILE A 471 21.15 2.86 -33.92
CA ILE A 471 19.77 2.54 -34.28
C ILE A 471 18.89 2.56 -33.04
N VAL A 472 17.76 3.28 -33.11
CA VAL A 472 16.82 3.43 -32.00
C VAL A 472 15.40 3.13 -32.49
N THR A 473 14.67 2.30 -31.73
CA THR A 473 13.28 1.97 -32.07
C THR A 473 12.32 3.05 -31.55
N PRO A 474 11.12 3.21 -32.16
CA PRO A 474 10.15 4.21 -31.72
C PRO A 474 9.77 4.12 -30.22
N PRO A 475 9.56 2.94 -29.59
CA PRO A 475 9.32 2.85 -28.15
C PRO A 475 10.53 3.33 -27.31
N GLU A 476 11.75 3.17 -27.81
CA GLU A 476 12.97 3.65 -27.13
C GLU A 476 13.07 5.16 -27.17
N ILE A 477 12.77 5.76 -28.29
CA ILE A 477 12.74 7.23 -28.45
C ILE A 477 11.72 7.83 -27.47
N LEU A 478 10.49 7.25 -27.45
CA LEU A 478 9.44 7.72 -26.56
C LEU A 478 9.84 7.60 -25.09
N ALA A 479 10.40 6.44 -24.69
CA ALA A 479 10.85 6.22 -23.32
C ALA A 479 12.00 7.17 -22.93
N THR A 480 12.95 7.40 -23.82
CA THR A 480 14.08 8.32 -23.59
C THR A 480 13.60 9.77 -23.47
N HIS A 481 12.68 10.20 -24.35
CA HIS A 481 12.09 11.52 -24.27
C HIS A 481 11.30 11.74 -22.98
N LEU A 482 10.48 10.78 -22.61
CA LEU A 482 9.73 10.80 -21.36
C LEU A 482 10.68 10.90 -20.14
N LEU A 483 11.77 10.13 -20.13
CA LEU A 483 12.76 10.17 -19.06
C LEU A 483 13.45 11.53 -18.95
N GLU A 484 13.84 12.14 -20.08
CA GLU A 484 14.48 13.46 -20.07
C GLU A 484 13.53 14.57 -19.61
N ILE A 485 12.26 14.54 -20.04
CA ILE A 485 11.22 15.46 -19.54
C ILE A 485 11.00 15.29 -18.03
N ILE A 486 10.96 14.05 -17.55
CA ILE A 486 10.85 13.75 -16.13
C ILE A 486 12.05 14.31 -15.36
N LYS A 487 13.29 14.11 -15.85
CA LYS A 487 14.51 14.65 -15.22
C LYS A 487 14.52 16.19 -15.16
N GLN A 488 14.03 16.85 -16.21
CA GLN A 488 13.91 18.31 -16.24
C GLN A 488 12.87 18.83 -15.23
N ASN A 489 11.88 18.00 -14.86
CA ASN A 489 10.79 18.36 -13.98
C ASN A 489 10.88 17.71 -12.58
N PHE A 490 12.02 17.12 -12.18
CA PHE A 490 12.20 16.54 -10.85
C PHE A 490 11.74 17.43 -9.69
N PRO A 491 12.07 18.74 -9.66
CA PRO A 491 11.64 19.62 -8.59
C PRO A 491 10.12 19.77 -8.48
N ARG A 492 9.40 19.67 -9.59
CA ARG A 492 7.92 19.74 -9.63
C ARG A 492 7.30 18.42 -9.20
N LEU A 493 7.92 17.29 -9.55
CA LEU A 493 7.45 15.95 -9.22
C LEU A 493 7.68 15.58 -7.73
N LEU A 494 8.61 16.26 -7.06
CA LEU A 494 8.76 16.14 -5.62
C LEU A 494 7.72 17.01 -4.90
N THR A 495 6.49 16.50 -4.80
CA THR A 495 5.43 17.11 -4.01
C THR A 495 5.56 16.73 -2.53
N LEU A 496 4.86 17.43 -1.63
CA LEU A 496 4.81 17.02 -0.21
C LEU A 496 4.25 15.61 -0.03
N LYS A 497 3.32 15.20 -0.89
CA LYS A 497 2.77 13.83 -0.93
C LYS A 497 3.85 12.81 -1.29
N SER A 498 4.64 13.08 -2.33
CA SER A 498 5.74 12.20 -2.76
C SER A 498 6.89 12.17 -1.74
N LEU A 499 7.19 13.29 -1.08
CA LEU A 499 8.17 13.34 0.01
C LEU A 499 7.73 12.47 1.20
N ARG A 500 6.49 12.59 1.66
CA ARG A 500 5.97 11.75 2.75
C ARG A 500 6.04 10.26 2.39
N ARG A 501 5.71 9.92 1.13
CA ARG A 501 5.84 8.54 0.64
C ARG A 501 7.31 8.08 0.68
N LEU A 502 8.24 8.90 0.24
CA LEU A 502 9.68 8.61 0.28
C LEU A 502 10.16 8.33 1.71
N LEU A 503 9.81 9.19 2.67
CA LEU A 503 10.15 8.99 4.08
C LEU A 503 9.52 7.70 4.66
N SER A 504 8.29 7.38 4.28
CA SER A 504 7.63 6.13 4.70
C SER A 504 8.32 4.88 4.13
N GLU A 505 8.78 4.92 2.88
CA GLU A 505 9.50 3.78 2.28
C GLU A 505 10.87 3.55 2.93
N MET A 506 11.53 4.58 3.45
CA MET A 506 12.77 4.41 4.23
C MET A 506 12.58 3.55 5.49
N THR A 507 11.37 3.52 6.05
CA THR A 507 11.05 2.71 7.24
C THR A 507 10.52 1.31 6.91
N ARG A 508 10.33 1.00 5.61
CA ARG A 508 9.78 -0.28 5.12
C ARG A 508 10.80 -1.16 4.43
N LEU A 509 12.06 -1.06 4.83
CA LEU A 509 13.12 -1.89 4.26
C LEU A 509 12.93 -3.37 4.59
N SER A 510 13.42 -4.24 3.70
CA SER A 510 13.43 -5.69 3.89
C SER A 510 14.27 -6.12 5.10
N ASP A 511 15.28 -5.35 5.45
CA ASP A 511 16.11 -5.54 6.66
C ASP A 511 15.44 -4.82 7.86
N PRO A 512 14.92 -5.54 8.86
CA PRO A 512 14.22 -4.94 9.99
C PRO A 512 15.14 -4.09 10.89
N VAL A 513 16.44 -4.39 10.94
CA VAL A 513 17.40 -3.63 11.75
C VAL A 513 17.62 -2.24 11.13
N ARG A 514 17.80 -2.18 9.83
CA ARG A 514 17.92 -0.92 9.09
C ARG A 514 16.61 -0.12 9.09
N ALA A 515 15.47 -0.79 8.94
CA ALA A 515 14.16 -0.15 8.99
C ALA A 515 13.93 0.55 10.34
N GLU A 516 14.28 -0.13 11.46
CA GLU A 516 14.17 0.43 12.81
C GLU A 516 15.16 1.57 13.05
N ALA A 517 16.40 1.47 12.56
CA ALA A 517 17.38 2.54 12.63
C ALA A 517 16.90 3.80 11.89
N ASN A 518 16.36 3.63 10.68
CA ASN A 518 15.79 4.74 9.90
C ASN A 518 14.58 5.37 10.60
N ARG A 519 13.71 4.55 11.21
CA ARG A 519 12.57 5.05 11.97
C ARG A 519 13.03 5.94 13.13
N LYS A 520 13.99 5.49 13.93
CA LYS A 520 14.55 6.28 15.02
C LYS A 520 15.17 7.58 14.55
N LEU A 521 15.91 7.55 13.43
CA LEU A 521 16.49 8.74 12.83
C LEU A 521 15.39 9.75 12.42
N LEU A 522 14.33 9.28 11.77
CA LEU A 522 13.22 10.15 11.37
C LEU A 522 12.49 10.72 12.58
N ASP A 523 12.18 9.90 13.59
CA ASP A 523 11.50 10.31 14.82
C ASP A 523 12.31 11.32 15.64
N GLU A 524 13.65 11.23 15.60
CA GLU A 524 14.56 12.16 16.30
C GLU A 524 14.71 13.51 15.58
N LEU A 525 14.62 13.51 14.24
CA LEU A 525 14.91 14.70 13.44
C LEU A 525 13.65 15.42 12.96
N ILE A 526 12.58 14.71 12.62
CA ILE A 526 11.35 15.28 12.05
C ILE A 526 10.22 15.20 13.09
N PRO A 527 9.43 16.28 13.31
CA PRO A 527 9.53 17.59 12.67
C PRO A 527 10.43 18.59 13.42
N ASP A 528 10.90 18.29 14.62
CA ASP A 528 11.44 19.28 15.57
C ASP A 528 12.75 19.92 15.08
N LYS A 529 13.72 19.10 14.67
CA LYS A 529 15.01 19.60 14.18
C LYS A 529 14.96 19.93 12.69
N VAL A 530 14.17 19.20 11.91
CA VAL A 530 14.03 19.32 10.46
C VAL A 530 12.54 19.45 10.09
N PRO A 531 11.98 20.65 9.96
CA PRO A 531 10.63 20.83 9.46
C PRO A 531 10.49 20.28 8.03
N ILE A 532 9.35 19.65 7.76
CA ILE A 532 9.09 19.02 6.46
C ILE A 532 9.16 20.02 5.32
N ASP A 533 8.72 21.26 5.52
CA ASP A 533 8.76 22.34 4.52
C ASP A 533 10.18 22.73 4.16
N THR A 534 11.06 22.86 5.17
CA THR A 534 12.49 23.15 4.96
C THR A 534 13.15 21.98 4.21
N LEU A 535 12.90 20.75 4.64
CA LEU A 535 13.40 19.57 3.95
C LEU A 535 12.93 19.52 2.48
N HIS A 536 11.64 19.73 2.25
CA HIS A 536 11.07 19.77 0.91
C HIS A 536 11.74 20.82 0.02
N ALA A 537 11.94 22.05 0.54
CA ALA A 537 12.60 23.11 -0.19
C ALA A 537 14.06 22.75 -0.56
N VAL A 538 14.82 22.22 0.41
CA VAL A 538 16.22 21.80 0.18
C VAL A 538 16.31 20.66 -0.84
N LEU A 539 15.46 19.65 -0.73
CA LEU A 539 15.45 18.53 -1.68
C LEU A 539 15.07 18.96 -3.10
N ARG A 540 14.14 19.94 -3.24
CA ARG A 540 13.81 20.51 -4.55
C ARG A 540 14.99 21.24 -5.16
N LEU A 541 15.74 22.03 -4.38
CA LEU A 541 16.95 22.71 -4.84
C LEU A 541 18.05 21.73 -5.27
N LEU A 542 18.23 20.61 -4.55
CA LEU A 542 19.15 19.55 -4.94
C LEU A 542 18.75 18.91 -6.28
N LEU A 543 17.46 18.57 -6.44
CA LEU A 543 16.92 17.96 -7.65
C LEU A 543 16.91 18.92 -8.85
N GLU A 544 16.80 20.22 -8.64
CA GLU A 544 16.92 21.25 -9.68
C GLU A 544 18.32 21.20 -10.36
N GLU A 545 19.33 20.88 -9.57
CA GLU A 545 20.68 20.66 -10.06
C GLU A 545 21.00 19.19 -10.37
N ARG A 546 19.99 18.32 -10.42
CA ARG A 546 20.10 16.86 -10.67
C ARG A 546 21.00 16.15 -9.65
N VAL A 547 21.14 16.70 -8.44
CA VAL A 547 21.85 16.04 -7.34
C VAL A 547 21.00 14.93 -6.76
N SER A 548 21.60 13.76 -6.58
CA SER A 548 20.91 12.60 -6.00
C SER A 548 20.55 12.83 -4.54
N ILE A 549 19.27 12.59 -4.20
CA ILE A 549 18.76 12.66 -2.83
C ILE A 549 18.69 11.27 -2.16
N ARG A 550 19.33 10.26 -2.76
CA ARG A 550 19.29 8.88 -2.28
C ARG A 550 19.87 8.72 -0.87
N ASN A 551 20.89 9.49 -0.53
CA ASN A 551 21.49 9.47 0.80
C ASN A 551 20.70 10.35 1.78
N MET A 552 19.43 10.01 1.99
CA MET A 552 18.50 10.81 2.78
C MET A 552 18.93 10.97 4.25
N ALA A 553 19.57 9.95 4.84
CA ALA A 553 20.08 10.02 6.21
C ALA A 553 21.11 11.15 6.37
N LEU A 554 22.12 11.19 5.50
CA LEU A 554 23.15 12.24 5.51
C LEU A 554 22.54 13.62 5.20
N ILE A 555 21.56 13.69 4.32
CA ILE A 555 20.85 14.94 4.01
C ILE A 555 20.09 15.46 5.24
N LEU A 556 19.34 14.59 5.93
CA LEU A 556 18.60 14.96 7.13
C LEU A 556 19.51 15.45 8.25
N GLU A 557 20.61 14.75 8.52
CA GLU A 557 21.63 15.15 9.50
C GLU A 557 22.23 16.52 9.13
N SER A 558 22.59 16.70 7.85
CA SER A 558 23.18 17.94 7.36
C SER A 558 22.20 19.13 7.45
N VAL A 559 20.91 18.90 7.14
CA VAL A 559 19.86 19.93 7.30
C VAL A 559 19.68 20.30 8.77
N ALA A 560 19.66 19.31 9.69
CA ALA A 560 19.56 19.56 11.12
C ALA A 560 20.72 20.41 11.65
N GLU A 561 21.95 20.09 11.22
CA GLU A 561 23.16 20.85 11.58
C GLU A 561 23.13 22.28 10.97
N ALA A 562 22.82 22.41 9.69
CA ALA A 562 22.80 23.68 8.99
C ALA A 562 21.76 24.66 9.59
N ARG A 563 20.62 24.13 10.06
CA ARG A 563 19.58 24.96 10.71
C ARG A 563 20.01 25.63 12.01
N MET A 564 21.07 25.18 12.64
CA MET A 564 21.66 25.88 13.79
C MET A 564 22.30 27.20 13.40
N THR A 565 22.70 27.36 12.14
CA THR A 565 23.42 28.52 11.62
C THR A 565 22.57 29.42 10.73
N THR A 566 21.62 28.82 9.97
CA THR A 566 20.76 29.54 9.02
C THR A 566 19.39 28.91 8.88
N THR A 567 18.38 29.74 8.57
CA THR A 567 17.02 29.26 8.30
C THR A 567 16.65 29.32 6.81
N GLN A 568 17.53 29.87 5.96
CA GLN A 568 17.27 29.99 4.53
C GLN A 568 17.51 28.67 3.81
N PRO A 569 16.53 28.09 3.08
CA PRO A 569 16.68 26.82 2.40
C PRO A 569 17.85 26.76 1.42
N GLU A 570 18.13 27.87 0.75
CA GLU A 570 19.22 28.01 -0.18
C GLU A 570 20.59 27.88 0.49
N ALA A 571 20.79 28.53 1.61
CA ALA A 571 22.03 28.46 2.37
C ALA A 571 22.20 27.05 2.99
N ILE A 572 21.10 26.46 3.46
CA ILE A 572 21.08 25.08 3.95
C ILE A 572 21.47 24.12 2.82
N CYS A 573 20.92 24.30 1.61
CA CYS A 573 21.25 23.47 0.44
C CYS A 573 22.76 23.50 0.12
N GLU A 574 23.43 24.67 0.19
CA GLU A 574 24.88 24.75 -0.04
C GLU A 574 25.68 23.94 1.01
N ILE A 575 25.27 24.00 2.29
CA ILE A 575 25.91 23.19 3.36
C ILE A 575 25.67 21.69 3.12
N VAL A 576 24.46 21.30 2.75
CA VAL A 576 24.14 19.91 2.41
C VAL A 576 24.96 19.42 1.21
N ARG A 577 25.14 20.25 0.19
CA ARG A 577 25.96 19.94 -0.98
C ARG A 577 27.43 19.71 -0.62
N GLN A 578 27.99 20.53 0.29
CA GLN A 578 29.36 20.32 0.78
C GLN A 578 29.51 18.93 1.45
N ARG A 579 28.52 18.52 2.25
CA ARG A 579 28.51 17.19 2.88
C ARG A 579 28.37 16.06 1.84
N LEU A 580 27.67 16.32 0.73
CA LEU A 580 27.52 15.41 -0.41
C LEU A 580 28.69 15.50 -1.40
N GLY A 581 29.69 16.33 -1.16
CA GLY A 581 30.81 16.61 -2.08
C GLY A 581 31.46 15.36 -2.65
N PHE A 582 31.71 14.33 -1.83
CA PHE A 582 32.28 13.05 -2.28
C PHE A 582 31.38 12.36 -3.35
N GLN A 583 30.06 12.51 -3.26
CA GLN A 583 29.10 11.98 -4.22
C GLN A 583 29.07 12.83 -5.50
N LEU A 584 29.12 14.16 -5.36
CA LEU A 584 29.10 15.08 -6.50
C LEU A 584 30.34 14.97 -7.39
N VAL A 585 31.48 14.70 -6.81
CA VAL A 585 32.74 14.55 -7.56
C VAL A 585 32.99 13.13 -8.07
N ALA A 586 32.27 12.14 -7.56
CA ALA A 586 32.47 10.73 -7.94
C ALA A 586 32.27 10.49 -9.44
N ASP A 587 31.20 11.06 -10.01
CA ASP A 587 30.87 10.92 -11.42
C ASP A 587 31.75 11.74 -12.37
N LEU A 588 32.54 12.69 -11.82
CA LEU A 588 33.44 13.55 -12.57
C LEU A 588 34.88 13.03 -12.61
N LYS A 589 35.20 12.04 -11.75
CA LYS A 589 36.52 11.44 -11.68
C LYS A 589 36.85 10.69 -12.99
N ARG A 590 37.99 10.98 -13.55
CA ARG A 590 38.56 10.22 -14.66
C ARG A 590 39.19 8.90 -14.20
N GLY A 591 39.57 8.05 -15.12
CA GLY A 591 40.27 6.78 -14.83
C GLY A 591 41.58 6.93 -14.05
N ASP A 592 42.26 8.08 -14.12
CA ASP A 592 43.47 8.46 -13.36
C ASP A 592 43.13 9.07 -11.97
N GLY A 593 41.84 9.20 -11.61
CA GLY A 593 41.38 9.82 -10.38
C GLY A 593 41.37 11.35 -10.39
N SER A 594 41.74 12.00 -11.50
CA SER A 594 41.70 13.47 -11.65
C SER A 594 40.28 13.96 -11.94
N ILE A 595 39.96 15.20 -11.51
CA ILE A 595 38.70 15.88 -11.77
C ILE A 595 38.98 17.06 -12.71
N PRO A 596 38.48 17.08 -13.94
CA PRO A 596 38.69 18.17 -14.87
C PRO A 596 37.85 19.39 -14.46
N LEU A 597 38.53 20.51 -14.25
CA LEU A 597 37.91 21.75 -13.77
C LEU A 597 38.20 22.92 -14.70
N ILE A 598 37.22 23.80 -14.85
CA ILE A 598 37.35 25.14 -15.38
C ILE A 598 37.11 26.15 -14.26
N GLN A 599 38.01 27.11 -14.12
CA GLN A 599 37.84 28.21 -13.16
C GLN A 599 37.61 29.54 -13.88
N LEU A 600 37.08 30.53 -13.17
CA LEU A 600 37.00 31.91 -13.62
C LEU A 600 38.32 32.59 -13.40
N ALA A 601 38.69 33.52 -14.29
CA ALA A 601 39.80 34.42 -14.06
C ALA A 601 39.56 35.29 -12.81
N PRO A 602 40.61 35.61 -12.03
CA PRO A 602 40.45 36.35 -10.75
C PRO A 602 39.71 37.68 -10.88
N GLU A 603 39.83 38.33 -12.04
CA GLU A 603 39.21 39.65 -12.31
C GLU A 603 37.66 39.59 -12.31
N TRP A 604 37.09 38.40 -12.50
CA TRP A 604 35.65 38.19 -12.36
C TRP A 604 35.17 38.40 -10.91
N GLU A 605 35.99 38.04 -9.94
CA GLU A 605 35.60 38.26 -8.51
C GLU A 605 35.56 39.75 -8.16
N GLU A 606 36.47 40.57 -8.74
CA GLU A 606 36.40 42.05 -8.60
C GLU A 606 35.12 42.60 -9.26
N THR A 607 34.79 42.07 -10.45
CA THR A 607 33.55 42.40 -11.14
C THR A 607 32.33 42.07 -10.34
N PHE A 608 32.24 40.84 -9.76
CA PHE A 608 31.14 40.43 -8.92
C PHE A 608 31.02 41.29 -7.67
N SER A 609 32.11 41.68 -7.06
CA SER A 609 32.14 42.53 -5.89
C SER A 609 31.63 43.95 -6.18
N THR A 610 31.93 44.45 -7.40
CA THR A 610 31.48 45.80 -7.84
C THR A 610 29.96 45.87 -8.06
N TYR A 611 29.35 44.77 -8.57
CA TYR A 611 27.93 44.71 -8.87
C TYR A 611 27.13 43.95 -7.81
N GLN A 612 27.66 43.87 -6.59
CA GLN A 612 26.99 43.22 -5.46
C GLN A 612 25.86 44.07 -4.90
N ILE A 613 24.73 43.45 -4.64
CA ILE A 613 23.54 44.10 -4.07
C ILE A 613 23.17 43.40 -2.76
N ASP A 614 22.92 44.16 -1.73
CA ASP A 614 22.35 43.67 -0.49
C ASP A 614 20.83 43.47 -0.65
N THR A 615 20.42 42.20 -0.70
CA THR A 615 19.00 41.85 -0.78
C THR A 615 18.49 41.47 0.61
N PRO A 616 17.43 42.11 1.13
CA PRO A 616 16.99 41.96 2.54
C PRO A 616 16.69 40.52 2.97
N ASN A 617 16.36 39.63 2.03
CA ASN A 617 15.96 38.23 2.31
C ASN A 617 16.86 37.16 1.70
N ALA A 618 17.82 37.50 0.82
CA ALA A 618 18.64 36.51 0.09
C ALA A 618 20.15 36.65 0.32
N GLY A 619 20.58 37.57 1.19
CA GLY A 619 22.01 37.87 1.36
C GLY A 619 22.60 38.69 0.22
N LEU A 620 23.92 38.60 0.04
CA LEU A 620 24.67 39.29 -1.01
C LEU A 620 24.46 38.63 -2.38
N ASP A 621 23.60 39.21 -3.22
CA ASP A 621 23.36 38.80 -4.60
C ASP A 621 24.15 39.69 -5.59
N VAL A 622 24.28 39.28 -6.83
CA VAL A 622 25.04 40.03 -7.86
C VAL A 622 24.11 40.32 -9.04
N ALA A 623 23.93 41.60 -9.36
CA ALA A 623 23.18 42.01 -10.55
C ALA A 623 24.14 42.47 -11.68
N LEU A 624 24.60 41.55 -12.47
CA LEU A 624 25.47 41.84 -13.61
C LEU A 624 24.67 42.59 -14.69
N PRO A 625 25.26 43.66 -15.28
CA PRO A 625 24.74 44.25 -16.48
C PRO A 625 24.68 43.23 -17.64
N PRO A 626 23.72 43.38 -18.58
CA PRO A 626 23.51 42.39 -19.64
C PRO A 626 24.75 42.12 -20.51
N ASN A 627 25.59 43.13 -20.75
CA ASN A 627 26.84 43.00 -21.48
C ASN A 627 27.86 42.12 -20.76
N LEU A 628 28.04 42.28 -19.45
CA LEU A 628 28.94 41.46 -18.64
C LEU A 628 28.37 40.07 -18.42
N PHE A 629 27.04 39.93 -18.26
CA PHE A 629 26.38 38.64 -18.23
C PHE A 629 26.64 37.84 -19.51
N ASN A 630 26.44 38.45 -20.69
CA ASN A 630 26.70 37.78 -21.98
C ASN A 630 28.16 37.44 -22.13
N LYS A 631 29.09 38.36 -21.80
CA LYS A 631 30.53 38.11 -21.87
C LYS A 631 30.97 36.93 -21.02
N LEU A 632 30.48 36.83 -19.78
CA LEU A 632 30.78 35.70 -18.92
C LEU A 632 30.21 34.39 -19.51
N ALA A 633 28.96 34.40 -19.94
CA ALA A 633 28.28 33.24 -20.49
C ALA A 633 28.99 32.74 -21.77
N ASP A 634 29.30 33.63 -22.68
CA ASP A 634 30.00 33.29 -23.93
C ASP A 634 31.44 32.79 -23.67
N GLY A 635 32.15 33.37 -22.70
CA GLY A 635 33.45 32.91 -22.24
C GLY A 635 33.40 31.47 -21.66
N VAL A 636 32.38 31.19 -20.88
CA VAL A 636 32.15 29.84 -20.35
C VAL A 636 31.86 28.86 -21.47
N VAL A 637 30.91 29.17 -22.39
CA VAL A 637 30.56 28.32 -23.54
C VAL A 637 31.79 27.98 -24.35
N THR A 638 32.59 29.02 -24.73
CA THR A 638 33.80 28.84 -25.54
C THR A 638 34.83 27.93 -24.88
N THR A 639 34.99 28.07 -23.53
CA THR A 639 35.97 27.27 -22.79
C THR A 639 35.51 25.84 -22.67
N ILE A 640 34.20 25.60 -22.45
CA ILE A 640 33.61 24.25 -22.37
C ILE A 640 33.71 23.57 -23.75
N THR A 641 33.29 24.23 -24.82
CA THR A 641 33.37 23.68 -26.19
C THR A 641 34.78 23.26 -26.54
N ARG A 642 35.80 24.12 -26.27
CA ARG A 642 37.19 23.77 -26.49
C ARG A 642 37.65 22.55 -25.72
N SER A 643 37.14 22.35 -24.50
CA SER A 643 37.46 21.17 -23.71
C SER A 643 36.71 19.94 -24.22
N ALA A 644 35.46 20.08 -24.68
CA ALA A 644 34.68 19.02 -25.29
C ALA A 644 35.33 18.50 -26.59
N ASP A 645 35.89 19.38 -27.43
CA ASP A 645 36.65 19.00 -28.63
C ASP A 645 37.86 18.12 -28.30
N GLN A 646 38.37 18.21 -27.07
CA GLN A 646 39.45 17.35 -26.55
C GLN A 646 38.92 16.08 -25.85
N GLY A 647 37.61 15.81 -25.92
CA GLY A 647 36.96 14.67 -25.24
C GLY A 647 36.87 14.82 -23.73
N VAL A 648 36.91 16.04 -23.22
CA VAL A 648 36.89 16.33 -21.78
C VAL A 648 35.61 17.05 -21.39
N PHE A 649 34.88 16.52 -20.41
CA PHE A 649 33.69 17.16 -19.80
C PHE A 649 34.04 17.76 -18.45
N PRO A 650 34.44 19.05 -18.38
CA PRO A 650 34.86 19.67 -17.13
C PRO A 650 33.66 20.18 -16.32
N ALA A 651 33.84 20.24 -14.99
CA ALA A 651 32.97 21.04 -14.11
C ALA A 651 33.50 22.46 -13.96
N LEU A 652 32.62 23.44 -13.79
CA LEU A 652 33.04 24.79 -13.36
C LEU A 652 33.28 24.80 -11.87
N VAL A 653 34.35 25.47 -11.41
CA VAL A 653 34.63 25.64 -9.99
C VAL A 653 34.72 27.12 -9.62
N THR A 654 34.11 27.44 -8.47
CA THR A 654 34.08 28.80 -7.90
C THR A 654 33.96 28.77 -6.38
N SER A 655 33.85 29.93 -5.74
CA SER A 655 33.53 30.01 -4.31
C SER A 655 32.07 29.67 -4.05
N THR A 656 31.76 29.11 -2.86
CA THR A 656 30.38 28.80 -2.42
C THR A 656 29.42 29.97 -2.61
N ARG A 657 29.89 31.22 -2.38
CA ARG A 657 29.09 32.44 -2.54
C ARG A 657 28.65 32.70 -3.99
N ARG A 658 29.48 32.33 -4.98
CA ARG A 658 29.25 32.62 -6.41
C ARG A 658 28.66 31.42 -7.16
N ARG A 659 28.66 30.26 -6.54
CA ARG A 659 28.25 29.01 -7.20
C ARG A 659 26.82 29.09 -7.79
N ARG A 660 25.85 29.57 -7.01
CA ARG A 660 24.46 29.72 -7.47
C ARG A 660 24.30 30.71 -8.62
N LEU A 661 25.00 31.86 -8.55
CA LEU A 661 25.01 32.81 -9.63
C LEU A 661 25.49 32.18 -10.93
N LEU A 662 26.64 31.49 -10.89
CA LEU A 662 27.17 30.80 -12.04
C LEU A 662 26.25 29.72 -12.57
N ARG A 663 25.63 28.94 -11.67
CA ARG A 663 24.63 27.93 -12.04
C ARG A 663 23.46 28.55 -12.79
N THR A 664 22.92 29.67 -12.29
CA THR A 664 21.82 30.40 -12.94
C THR A 664 22.22 30.90 -14.34
N ILE A 665 23.42 31.45 -14.47
CA ILE A 665 23.94 31.92 -15.77
C ILE A 665 24.07 30.76 -16.78
N MET A 666 24.62 29.62 -16.33
CA MET A 666 24.76 28.44 -17.16
C MET A 666 23.43 27.86 -17.61
N HIS A 667 22.50 27.75 -16.67
CA HIS A 667 21.15 27.24 -16.94
C HIS A 667 20.43 28.12 -17.98
N ALA A 668 20.54 29.46 -17.87
CA ALA A 668 19.97 30.42 -18.82
C ALA A 668 20.51 30.27 -20.25
N ARG A 669 21.68 29.68 -20.40
CA ARG A 669 22.33 29.39 -21.71
C ARG A 669 22.24 27.93 -22.13
N GLY A 670 21.47 27.10 -21.40
CA GLY A 670 21.30 25.68 -21.71
C GLY A 670 22.55 24.81 -21.46
N ILE A 671 23.53 25.31 -20.68
CA ILE A 671 24.74 24.56 -20.34
C ILE A 671 24.44 23.59 -19.19
N SER A 672 24.68 22.32 -19.45
CA SER A 672 24.37 21.23 -18.47
C SER A 672 25.54 20.86 -17.56
N ASN A 673 26.75 21.38 -17.81
CA ASN A 673 27.93 21.08 -17.00
C ASN A 673 27.72 21.42 -15.53
N PRO A 674 28.20 20.60 -14.58
CA PRO A 674 28.04 20.86 -13.16
C PRO A 674 28.89 22.07 -12.70
N VAL A 675 28.34 22.81 -11.73
CA VAL A 675 29.03 23.92 -11.06
C VAL A 675 29.31 23.49 -9.64
N LEU A 676 30.57 23.43 -9.26
CA LEU A 676 31.06 23.03 -7.94
C LEU A 676 31.64 24.23 -7.18
N SER A 677 31.53 24.18 -5.87
CA SER A 677 32.36 25.03 -5.01
C SER A 677 33.70 24.35 -4.70
N PHE A 678 34.70 25.15 -4.30
CA PHE A 678 35.99 24.62 -3.86
C PHE A 678 35.82 23.67 -2.64
N GLU A 679 34.87 23.98 -1.80
CA GLU A 679 34.57 23.24 -0.57
C GLU A 679 33.91 21.88 -0.85
N GLU A 680 33.17 21.73 -1.98
CA GLU A 680 32.58 20.47 -2.42
C GLU A 680 33.61 19.45 -2.94
N ILE A 681 34.76 19.92 -3.45
CA ILE A 681 35.77 19.08 -4.10
C ILE A 681 36.51 18.20 -3.06
N GLY A 682 36.66 18.69 -1.82
CA GLY A 682 37.33 17.97 -0.76
C GLY A 682 38.86 17.86 -0.92
N LEU A 683 39.56 17.54 0.17
CA LEU A 683 41.02 17.50 0.22
C LEU A 683 41.65 16.29 -0.49
N GLU A 684 40.89 15.21 -0.66
CA GLU A 684 41.36 13.95 -1.29
C GLU A 684 41.25 13.97 -2.82
N ALA A 685 40.60 14.97 -3.38
CA ALA A 685 40.40 15.07 -4.82
C ALA A 685 41.68 15.58 -5.49
N ARG A 686 41.90 15.10 -6.72
CA ARG A 686 43.00 15.59 -7.58
C ARG A 686 42.45 16.55 -8.64
N PRO A 687 42.34 17.86 -8.35
CA PRO A 687 41.80 18.82 -9.30
C PRO A 687 42.80 18.97 -10.47
N ALA A 688 42.31 18.85 -11.71
CA ALA A 688 43.05 19.10 -12.94
C ALA A 688 42.43 20.30 -13.63
N LEU A 689 43.13 21.44 -13.61
CA LEU A 689 42.67 22.65 -14.30
C LEU A 689 42.83 22.48 -15.81
N VAL A 690 41.70 22.46 -16.52
CA VAL A 690 41.63 22.27 -18.00
C VAL A 690 41.51 23.61 -18.72
N GLY A 691 40.94 24.62 -18.06
CA GLY A 691 40.74 25.92 -18.68
C GLY A 691 40.43 27.02 -17.66
N THR A 692 40.63 28.27 -18.10
CA THR A 692 40.25 29.48 -17.35
C THR A 692 39.34 30.35 -18.23
N VAL A 693 38.23 30.81 -17.70
CA VAL A 693 37.31 31.73 -18.40
C VAL A 693 37.86 33.14 -18.29
N PRO A 694 38.28 33.77 -19.42
CA PRO A 694 38.83 35.12 -19.40
C PRO A 694 37.75 36.17 -19.11
N THR A 695 38.16 37.36 -18.63
CA THR A 695 37.31 38.53 -18.46
C THR A 695 37.06 39.29 -19.75
#